data_b04383a2294bba86e3e22ad5ce487977
#
_entry.id   b04383a2294bba86e3e22ad5ce487977
#
_cell.length_a   1.000
_cell.length_b   1.000
_cell.length_c   1.000
_cell.angle_alpha   90.00
_cell.angle_beta   90.00
_cell.angle_gamma   90.00
#
_symmetry.space_group_name_H-M   'P 1'
#
loop_
_entity.id
_entity.type
_entity.pdbx_description
1 polymer ?
#
loop_
_entity_poly.entity_id
_entity_poly.type
_entity_poly.pdbx_seq_one_letter_code
_entity_poly.pdbx_strand_id
1 'polypeptide(L)'
;MVFLMRLLGLLLAPTTALKIVMAPDASTYAIADEQRTLFKSGTNSVAVFVDGAWKSEKDRTLNLTAYDLVDGDDPVIGAYEGVEMTWATDTGTTVVTRAVAAAAAAVFAISFPDGAARTSPYGHNGESHESVLANWPCFVSAFGAGRLSWGGPFVRPSPGAATTGPMGGPLVVFDGATAAVASAYSSFKASSAGPGKTWDGAPAVWAPGTAGTVETIPANFSHEFLVSVGDTGSITAAVADWGALIRRKQGATPYDDVTLQKVGYQTDNGAFYCFCGGGDCSQTLIDKGAELRDHGAPMGYLSFQGAGASSGRGQAAPWCVSTWGVDGGLGTQYPLSVGELSRAFDAPVQLYAPYFCPGSDYFNDTSPWTAVVSNTSREGCRDYAFEDVAPAQSLEFYGAMFDRGMAQGMVSFEPDFMQANYNCVDEFVQTVDASETWQRGMADAALARNVSVQWCYATPTDVLSATAFPAVTNFRVSNDFCYGESWDVGVSSLLVWALGKAPSKDTLWTSDNNRTATPGCPWTPDHETAAAPLHVAVALMSGGPVGISDGLGHTDYDLLKSAISADGTLLNAAKSLTSVDSILAGKGPAGGHVLGAHVPFGSAAAAHGLVSFKLKDPFAVNASDFYPPLAANVTFAVRERLGAPCADGAPAASCVTFTTAAAAPVVTLPASDFSNATAGTDYAPAVTWLAPVCESGHALLGDLGKIVPLSPKRFTKIACTPHGISATVVGAPREEVPLTYLRPAAAGAVVQVLTIVVPPSGELEL
;
A
#
# COMPACT_ATOMS: atom_id res chain seq x y z
N MET A 1 -18.22 -9.27 48.55
CA MET A 1 -17.87 -8.00 47.93
C MET A 1 -17.14 -8.14 46.57
N VAL A 2 -16.50 -9.26 46.30
CA VAL A 2 -15.86 -9.54 44.99
C VAL A 2 -16.88 -9.95 43.91
N PHE A 3 -18.03 -10.52 44.31
CA PHE A 3 -19.09 -10.95 43.38
C PHE A 3 -19.99 -9.81 42.87
N LEU A 4 -20.06 -8.68 43.59
CA LEU A 4 -20.85 -7.51 43.19
C LEU A 4 -20.09 -6.55 42.26
N MET A 5 -18.75 -6.60 42.23
CA MET A 5 -17.92 -5.79 41.30
C MET A 5 -17.87 -6.38 39.88
N ARG A 6 -18.13 -7.68 39.69
CA ARG A 6 -18.24 -8.28 38.35
C ARG A 6 -19.56 -7.93 37.63
N LEU A 7 -20.64 -7.57 38.37
CA LEU A 7 -21.90 -7.18 37.76
C LEU A 7 -21.97 -5.72 37.31
N LEU A 8 -21.08 -4.82 37.77
CA LEU A 8 -21.01 -3.42 37.29
C LEU A 8 -20.06 -3.23 36.10
N GLY A 9 -19.20 -4.21 35.80
CA GLY A 9 -18.37 -4.21 34.58
C GLY A 9 -19.09 -4.68 33.32
N LEU A 10 -20.31 -5.26 33.46
CA LEU A 10 -21.09 -5.81 32.34
C LEU A 10 -21.97 -4.78 31.59
N LEU A 11 -21.91 -3.49 31.95
CA LEU A 11 -22.78 -2.46 31.35
C LEU A 11 -22.10 -1.60 30.29
N LEU A 12 -20.82 -1.90 29.88
CA LEU A 12 -20.13 -1.23 28.79
C LEU A 12 -19.29 -2.21 27.93
N ALA A 13 -19.58 -3.51 27.95
CA ALA A 13 -19.00 -4.42 26.96
C ALA A 13 -19.62 -4.13 25.58
N PRO A 14 -18.83 -3.96 24.50
CA PRO A 14 -19.39 -3.90 23.16
C PRO A 14 -20.23 -5.15 22.90
N THR A 15 -21.35 -4.98 22.24
CA THR A 15 -22.41 -5.97 22.02
C THR A 15 -22.02 -7.18 21.14
N THR A 16 -20.73 -7.37 20.82
CA THR A 16 -20.26 -8.49 19.97
C THR A 16 -18.85 -8.94 20.39
N ALA A 17 -18.73 -9.59 21.56
CA ALA A 17 -17.47 -10.24 21.92
C ALA A 17 -17.30 -11.54 21.13
N LEU A 18 -16.16 -11.68 20.42
CA LEU A 18 -15.80 -12.94 19.78
C LEU A 18 -15.47 -14.01 20.84
N LYS A 19 -15.71 -15.25 20.48
CA LYS A 19 -15.42 -16.43 21.32
C LYS A 19 -14.71 -17.51 20.51
N ILE A 20 -13.74 -18.16 21.11
CA ILE A 20 -13.24 -19.46 20.63
C ILE A 20 -14.16 -20.55 21.21
N VAL A 21 -14.81 -21.29 20.32
CA VAL A 21 -15.63 -22.45 20.67
C VAL A 21 -14.85 -23.70 20.31
N MET A 22 -14.41 -24.46 21.31
CA MET A 22 -13.63 -25.67 21.15
C MET A 22 -14.49 -26.89 21.49
N ALA A 23 -14.37 -27.97 20.68
CA ALA A 23 -14.95 -29.26 21.03
C ALA A 23 -14.24 -29.84 22.29
N PRO A 24 -14.96 -30.60 23.14
CA PRO A 24 -14.38 -31.15 24.37
C PRO A 24 -13.16 -32.04 24.16
N ASP A 25 -13.04 -32.67 23.01
CA ASP A 25 -11.93 -33.51 22.60
C ASP A 25 -10.85 -32.76 21.79
N ALA A 26 -10.96 -31.44 21.69
CA ALA A 26 -10.11 -30.56 20.89
C ALA A 26 -10.10 -30.87 19.37
N SER A 27 -10.98 -31.75 18.89
CA SER A 27 -11.00 -32.18 17.49
C SER A 27 -11.44 -31.10 16.50
N THR A 28 -12.25 -30.14 16.97
CA THR A 28 -12.74 -29.01 16.16
C THR A 28 -12.80 -27.73 16.96
N TYR A 29 -12.69 -26.60 16.28
CA TYR A 29 -12.87 -25.28 16.87
C TYR A 29 -13.56 -24.30 15.90
N ALA A 30 -14.05 -23.21 16.47
CA ALA A 30 -14.70 -22.16 15.70
C ALA A 30 -14.45 -20.79 16.34
N ILE A 31 -14.49 -19.76 15.50
CA ILE A 31 -14.70 -18.37 15.94
C ILE A 31 -16.20 -18.08 15.81
N ALA A 32 -16.82 -17.60 16.87
CA ALA A 32 -18.22 -17.24 16.90
C ALA A 32 -18.43 -15.88 17.57
N ASP A 33 -19.48 -15.18 17.18
CA ASP A 33 -20.08 -14.07 17.91
C ASP A 33 -21.33 -14.57 18.66
N GLU A 34 -22.12 -13.66 19.23
CA GLU A 34 -23.34 -14.01 19.96
C GLU A 34 -24.46 -14.55 19.04
N GLN A 35 -24.39 -14.32 17.74
CA GLN A 35 -25.44 -14.60 16.78
C GLN A 35 -25.15 -15.84 15.93
N ARG A 36 -23.85 -16.08 15.60
CA ARG A 36 -23.46 -17.11 14.64
C ARG A 36 -22.01 -17.56 14.74
N THR A 37 -21.73 -18.69 14.15
CA THR A 37 -20.36 -19.12 13.85
C THR A 37 -19.82 -18.34 12.64
N LEU A 38 -18.68 -17.69 12.83
CA LEU A 38 -18.02 -16.92 11.78
C LEU A 38 -17.04 -17.77 10.97
N PHE A 39 -16.20 -18.54 11.66
CA PHE A 39 -15.24 -19.46 11.03
C PHE A 39 -15.31 -20.79 11.76
N LYS A 40 -15.19 -21.89 11.01
CA LYS A 40 -15.21 -23.24 11.59
C LYS A 40 -14.11 -24.10 10.99
N SER A 41 -13.35 -24.78 11.86
CA SER A 41 -12.36 -25.77 11.48
C SER A 41 -12.99 -27.07 10.94
N GLY A 42 -12.18 -27.84 10.22
CA GLY A 42 -12.48 -29.26 9.97
C GLY A 42 -12.21 -30.14 11.21
N THR A 43 -12.48 -31.42 11.08
CA THR A 43 -11.97 -32.44 12.01
C THR A 43 -10.47 -32.64 11.75
N ASN A 44 -9.70 -32.99 12.79
CA ASN A 44 -8.25 -33.19 12.72
C ASN A 44 -7.48 -31.94 12.22
N SER A 45 -7.84 -30.79 12.75
CA SER A 45 -7.37 -29.49 12.26
C SER A 45 -5.99 -29.09 12.82
N VAL A 46 -5.38 -29.90 13.68
CA VAL A 46 -3.99 -29.70 14.15
C VAL A 46 -3.11 -30.78 13.54
N ALA A 47 -2.17 -30.37 12.71
CA ALA A 47 -1.13 -31.22 12.16
C ALA A 47 0.14 -30.43 11.92
N VAL A 48 1.29 -31.05 12.06
CA VAL A 48 2.61 -30.46 11.85
C VAL A 48 3.50 -31.39 11.06
N PHE A 49 4.32 -30.84 10.18
CA PHE A 49 5.33 -31.60 9.45
C PHE A 49 6.67 -31.42 10.15
N VAL A 50 7.11 -32.43 10.87
CA VAL A 50 8.37 -32.45 11.62
C VAL A 50 9.02 -33.82 11.48
N ASP A 51 10.35 -33.87 11.59
CA ASP A 51 11.13 -35.10 11.47
C ASP A 51 10.93 -35.82 10.13
N GLY A 52 10.53 -35.08 9.09
CA GLY A 52 10.33 -35.61 7.74
C GLY A 52 8.98 -36.29 7.51
N ALA A 53 7.99 -36.07 8.39
CA ALA A 53 6.64 -36.64 8.25
C ALA A 53 5.56 -35.73 8.85
N TRP A 54 4.35 -35.80 8.29
CA TRP A 54 3.17 -35.24 8.93
C TRP A 54 2.86 -35.98 10.25
N LYS A 55 2.65 -35.21 11.29
CA LYS A 55 2.21 -35.66 12.61
C LYS A 55 0.82 -35.10 12.85
N SER A 56 -0.15 -35.95 13.18
CA SER A 56 -1.53 -35.56 13.38
C SER A 56 -2.18 -36.34 14.52
N GLU A 57 -3.23 -35.77 15.10
CA GLU A 57 -4.08 -36.45 16.06
C GLU A 57 -4.79 -37.65 15.43
N LYS A 58 -5.22 -37.52 14.18
CA LYS A 58 -5.89 -38.59 13.39
C LYS A 58 -5.06 -39.87 13.35
N ASP A 59 -3.76 -39.75 13.15
CA ASP A 59 -2.84 -40.87 13.03
C ASP A 59 -2.20 -41.25 14.37
N ARG A 60 -2.56 -40.56 15.45
CA ARG A 60 -2.00 -40.71 16.79
C ARG A 60 -0.47 -40.50 16.84
N THR A 61 0.04 -39.72 15.91
CA THR A 61 1.45 -39.31 15.87
C THR A 61 1.66 -37.93 16.49
N LEU A 62 0.55 -37.23 16.82
CA LEU A 62 0.51 -36.00 17.58
C LEU A 62 -0.52 -36.17 18.71
N ASN A 63 -0.08 -36.14 19.97
CA ASN A 63 -0.89 -36.42 21.12
C ASN A 63 -1.05 -35.21 22.01
N LEU A 64 -2.29 -34.88 22.40
CA LEU A 64 -2.59 -33.82 23.35
C LEU A 64 -2.09 -34.24 24.74
N THR A 65 -1.22 -33.43 25.34
CA THR A 65 -0.61 -33.71 26.68
C THR A 65 -1.07 -32.73 27.75
N ALA A 66 -1.47 -31.50 27.37
CA ALA A 66 -2.08 -30.53 28.27
C ALA A 66 -3.12 -29.68 27.55
N TYR A 67 -4.14 -29.23 28.29
CA TYR A 67 -5.20 -28.36 27.84
C TYR A 67 -5.54 -27.36 28.95
N ASP A 68 -5.29 -26.09 28.72
CA ASP A 68 -5.47 -25.03 29.69
C ASP A 68 -6.40 -23.94 29.15
N LEU A 69 -7.28 -23.45 30.02
CA LEU A 69 -8.05 -22.23 29.75
C LEU A 69 -7.15 -21.04 30.09
N VAL A 70 -7.07 -20.07 29.17
CA VAL A 70 -6.23 -18.89 29.34
C VAL A 70 -7.06 -17.62 29.22
N ASP A 71 -6.76 -16.65 30.06
CA ASP A 71 -7.30 -15.29 29.97
C ASP A 71 -6.18 -14.27 30.24
N GLY A 72 -6.40 -13.04 29.81
CA GLY A 72 -5.43 -11.97 29.98
C GLY A 72 -5.87 -10.66 29.33
N ASP A 73 -4.92 -9.73 29.28
CA ASP A 73 -5.09 -8.43 28.65
C ASP A 73 -3.89 -8.17 27.73
N ASP A 74 -4.16 -8.03 26.45
CA ASP A 74 -3.14 -7.76 25.41
C ASP A 74 -3.20 -6.28 25.03
N PRO A 75 -2.08 -5.55 24.92
CA PRO A 75 -2.07 -4.12 24.64
C PRO A 75 -2.67 -3.75 23.28
N VAL A 76 -2.82 -4.69 22.36
CA VAL A 76 -3.33 -4.46 21.01
C VAL A 76 -4.79 -4.86 20.86
N ILE A 77 -5.14 -6.10 21.28
CA ILE A 77 -6.49 -6.64 21.11
C ILE A 77 -7.38 -6.46 22.36
N GLY A 78 -6.79 -6.10 23.52
CA GLY A 78 -7.49 -5.93 24.79
C GLY A 78 -7.68 -7.22 25.58
N ALA A 79 -8.64 -7.22 26.50
CA ALA A 79 -8.97 -8.39 27.32
C ALA A 79 -9.42 -9.56 26.44
N TYR A 80 -8.84 -10.73 26.68
CA TYR A 80 -9.12 -11.94 25.91
C TYR A 80 -9.35 -13.15 26.81
N GLU A 81 -10.06 -14.13 26.26
CA GLU A 81 -10.23 -15.48 26.81
C GLU A 81 -9.94 -16.50 25.69
N GLY A 82 -9.49 -17.70 26.07
CA GLY A 82 -9.22 -18.75 25.08
C GLY A 82 -8.63 -20.02 25.65
N VAL A 83 -7.89 -20.72 24.83
CA VAL A 83 -7.29 -22.03 25.17
C VAL A 83 -5.84 -22.09 24.73
N GLU A 84 -5.04 -22.83 25.48
CA GLU A 84 -3.70 -23.25 25.13
C GLU A 84 -3.58 -24.77 25.24
N MET A 85 -2.99 -25.40 24.23
CA MET A 85 -2.88 -26.85 24.15
C MET A 85 -1.44 -27.23 23.89
N THR A 86 -0.90 -28.15 24.67
CA THR A 86 0.42 -28.72 24.47
C THR A 86 0.29 -30.10 23.82
N TRP A 87 1.05 -30.33 22.79
CA TRP A 87 1.08 -31.55 22.01
C TRP A 87 2.48 -32.15 22.03
N ALA A 88 2.57 -33.47 22.02
CA ALA A 88 3.81 -34.19 21.83
C ALA A 88 3.71 -35.10 20.61
N THR A 89 4.70 -35.03 19.73
CA THR A 89 4.82 -35.97 18.62
C THR A 89 5.31 -37.33 19.11
N ASP A 90 5.09 -38.37 18.33
CA ASP A 90 5.64 -39.73 18.58
C ASP A 90 7.17 -39.77 18.54
N THR A 91 7.81 -38.74 18.00
CA THR A 91 9.27 -38.55 17.96
C THR A 91 9.81 -37.68 19.10
N GLY A 92 8.94 -37.11 19.92
CA GLY A 92 9.31 -36.32 21.14
C GLY A 92 9.34 -34.81 20.88
N THR A 93 8.99 -34.29 19.71
CA THR A 93 8.90 -32.84 19.48
C THR A 93 7.69 -32.26 20.22
N THR A 94 7.88 -31.20 20.98
CA THR A 94 6.81 -30.46 21.66
C THR A 94 6.27 -29.36 20.74
N VAL A 95 4.93 -29.27 20.62
CA VAL A 95 4.22 -28.20 19.90
C VAL A 95 3.19 -27.60 20.84
N VAL A 96 3.11 -26.27 20.87
CA VAL A 96 2.07 -25.56 21.64
C VAL A 96 1.19 -24.79 20.66
N THR A 97 -0.12 -25.00 20.77
CA THR A 97 -1.11 -24.25 19.99
C THR A 97 -1.96 -23.41 20.93
N ARG A 98 -2.22 -22.18 20.56
CA ARG A 98 -3.02 -21.24 21.35
C ARG A 98 -4.09 -20.59 20.45
N ALA A 99 -5.29 -20.40 20.98
CA ALA A 99 -6.36 -19.65 20.35
C ALA A 99 -7.05 -18.78 21.40
N VAL A 100 -7.04 -17.46 21.19
CA VAL A 100 -7.67 -16.49 22.09
C VAL A 100 -8.57 -15.56 21.32
N ALA A 101 -9.63 -15.08 21.93
CA ALA A 101 -10.55 -14.11 21.36
C ALA A 101 -10.76 -12.92 22.30
N ALA A 102 -10.77 -11.73 21.73
CA ALA A 102 -11.14 -10.46 22.34
C ALA A 102 -12.42 -9.90 21.68
N ALA A 103 -12.78 -8.63 21.93
CA ALA A 103 -14.03 -8.05 21.45
C ALA A 103 -14.21 -8.16 19.92
N ALA A 104 -13.19 -7.82 19.13
CA ALA A 104 -13.27 -7.77 17.66
C ALA A 104 -12.14 -8.55 16.96
N ALA A 105 -11.34 -9.31 17.69
CA ALA A 105 -10.19 -10.01 17.15
C ALA A 105 -10.00 -11.38 17.79
N ALA A 106 -9.57 -12.37 17.00
CA ALA A 106 -9.10 -13.65 17.48
C ALA A 106 -7.65 -13.86 17.01
N VAL A 107 -6.79 -14.33 17.90
CA VAL A 107 -5.39 -14.62 17.61
C VAL A 107 -5.13 -16.11 17.84
N PHE A 108 -4.50 -16.72 16.85
CA PHE A 108 -4.02 -18.10 16.88
C PHE A 108 -2.50 -18.09 16.87
N ALA A 109 -1.89 -18.93 17.68
CA ALA A 109 -0.45 -19.11 17.68
C ALA A 109 -0.08 -20.59 17.63
N ILE A 110 1.03 -20.89 16.95
CA ILE A 110 1.71 -22.17 17.03
C ILE A 110 3.16 -21.92 17.44
N SER A 111 3.64 -22.67 18.42
CA SER A 111 4.98 -22.50 18.98
C SER A 111 5.71 -23.83 19.08
N PHE A 112 7.03 -23.75 18.93
CA PHE A 112 7.95 -24.86 19.01
C PHE A 112 9.00 -24.57 20.11
N PRO A 113 8.72 -24.90 21.38
CA PRO A 113 9.62 -24.57 22.50
C PRO A 113 11.04 -25.10 22.31
N ASP A 114 11.16 -26.33 21.81
CA ASP A 114 12.45 -27.03 21.63
C ASP A 114 12.98 -26.88 20.18
N GLY A 115 12.24 -26.17 19.30
CA GLY A 115 12.50 -26.14 17.87
C GLY A 115 12.06 -27.44 17.18
N ALA A 116 12.31 -27.51 15.86
CA ALA A 116 12.02 -28.70 15.05
C ALA A 116 12.97 -28.80 13.86
N ALA A 117 13.23 -30.01 13.40
CA ALA A 117 14.08 -30.28 12.25
C ALA A 117 13.32 -31.03 11.15
N ARG A 118 13.85 -30.99 9.95
CA ARG A 118 13.24 -31.62 8.76
C ARG A 118 11.77 -31.24 8.63
N THR A 119 11.51 -29.92 8.64
CA THR A 119 10.16 -29.36 8.66
C THR A 119 9.61 -29.02 7.28
N SER A 120 10.40 -29.21 6.21
CA SER A 120 9.94 -28.99 4.85
C SER A 120 9.25 -30.24 4.26
N PRO A 121 7.93 -30.18 4.00
CA PRO A 121 7.21 -31.28 3.37
C PRO A 121 7.56 -31.53 1.90
N TYR A 122 8.28 -30.59 1.24
CA TYR A 122 8.53 -30.60 -0.18
C TYR A 122 10.01 -30.68 -0.59
N GLY A 123 10.94 -30.73 0.37
CA GLY A 123 12.38 -30.81 0.08
C GLY A 123 12.89 -29.60 -0.72
N HIS A 124 14.13 -29.68 -1.19
CA HIS A 124 14.81 -28.60 -1.94
C HIS A 124 14.21 -28.28 -3.31
N ASN A 125 13.43 -29.18 -3.90
CA ASN A 125 12.86 -29.02 -5.24
C ASN A 125 11.44 -28.43 -5.21
N GLY A 126 11.07 -27.75 -4.15
CA GLY A 126 9.77 -27.22 -3.80
C GLY A 126 8.88 -26.79 -4.98
N GLU A 127 8.11 -27.73 -5.49
CA GLU A 127 7.15 -27.49 -6.58
C GLU A 127 5.91 -26.72 -6.14
N SER A 128 5.76 -26.38 -4.85
CA SER A 128 4.72 -25.45 -4.45
C SER A 128 5.13 -24.64 -3.24
N HIS A 129 5.43 -23.37 -3.47
CA HIS A 129 5.49 -22.34 -2.42
C HIS A 129 4.15 -22.18 -1.66
N GLU A 130 3.15 -22.95 -2.03
CA GLU A 130 1.77 -22.88 -1.55
C GLU A 130 1.53 -23.68 -0.28
N SER A 131 2.52 -24.43 0.19
CA SER A 131 2.34 -25.32 1.32
C SER A 131 2.72 -24.66 2.63
N VAL A 132 2.19 -25.25 3.70
CA VAL A 132 2.52 -24.91 5.08
C VAL A 132 3.10 -26.14 5.77
N LEU A 133 4.00 -25.93 6.73
CA LEU A 133 4.52 -27.01 7.58
C LEU A 133 3.64 -27.32 8.79
N ALA A 134 2.66 -26.46 9.07
CA ALA A 134 1.73 -26.63 10.17
C ALA A 134 0.33 -26.17 9.77
N ASN A 135 -0.68 -26.91 10.18
CA ASN A 135 -2.07 -26.66 9.85
C ASN A 135 -2.83 -26.15 11.07
N TRP A 136 -2.42 -24.96 11.57
CA TRP A 136 -3.04 -24.23 12.66
C TRP A 136 -2.80 -22.72 12.52
N PRO A 137 -3.91 -21.87 12.41
CA PRO A 137 -5.31 -22.31 12.29
C PRO A 137 -5.65 -22.89 10.91
N CYS A 138 -6.77 -23.63 10.83
CA CYS A 138 -7.30 -24.13 9.59
C CYS A 138 -8.82 -24.09 9.61
N PHE A 139 -9.43 -23.32 8.70
CA PHE A 139 -10.87 -23.15 8.61
C PHE A 139 -11.41 -23.71 7.30
N VAL A 140 -12.32 -24.66 7.39
CA VAL A 140 -12.98 -25.28 6.22
C VAL A 140 -14.25 -24.52 5.81
N SER A 141 -14.79 -23.67 6.67
CA SER A 141 -15.93 -22.82 6.35
C SER A 141 -15.85 -21.45 7.01
N ALA A 142 -16.48 -20.46 6.38
CA ALA A 142 -16.65 -19.11 6.90
C ALA A 142 -18.05 -18.57 6.57
N PHE A 143 -18.49 -17.55 7.33
CA PHE A 143 -19.85 -17.00 7.31
C PHE A 143 -20.27 -16.41 5.97
N GLY A 144 -19.41 -15.72 5.26
CA GLY A 144 -19.71 -15.02 4.02
C GLY A 144 -19.33 -15.81 2.77
N ALA A 145 -19.91 -15.48 1.63
CA ALA A 145 -19.56 -16.01 0.32
C ALA A 145 -18.56 -15.10 -0.42
N GLY A 146 -18.57 -13.78 -0.12
CA GLY A 146 -17.65 -12.84 -0.72
C GLY A 146 -16.21 -13.07 -0.25
N ARG A 147 -15.26 -12.94 -1.19
CA ARG A 147 -13.83 -13.13 -0.94
C ARG A 147 -13.04 -12.03 -1.64
N LEU A 148 -12.01 -11.52 -0.96
CA LEU A 148 -11.01 -10.64 -1.53
C LEU A 148 -9.67 -11.01 -0.90
N SER A 149 -8.61 -11.03 -1.69
CA SER A 149 -7.25 -11.24 -1.23
C SER A 149 -6.27 -10.42 -2.06
N TRP A 150 -5.01 -10.35 -1.66
CA TRP A 150 -3.94 -9.68 -2.38
C TRP A 150 -2.80 -10.67 -2.60
N GLY A 151 -2.15 -10.56 -3.75
CA GLY A 151 -1.03 -11.43 -4.09
C GLY A 151 -0.10 -10.86 -5.14
N GLY A 152 1.02 -11.53 -5.31
CA GLY A 152 2.02 -11.20 -6.33
C GLY A 152 2.70 -9.85 -6.13
N PRO A 153 3.57 -9.48 -7.08
CA PRO A 153 4.19 -8.17 -7.12
C PRO A 153 3.14 -7.08 -7.36
N PHE A 154 3.42 -5.86 -6.89
CA PHE A 154 2.52 -4.72 -6.93
C PHE A 154 1.21 -4.90 -6.13
N VAL A 155 1.16 -5.93 -5.26
CA VAL A 155 0.10 -6.09 -4.25
C VAL A 155 -1.32 -6.09 -4.85
N ARG A 156 -1.54 -6.83 -5.93
CA ARG A 156 -2.82 -6.79 -6.67
C ARG A 156 -3.95 -7.48 -5.91
N PRO A 157 -5.13 -6.85 -5.83
CA PRO A 157 -6.30 -7.49 -5.27
C PRO A 157 -6.88 -8.53 -6.24
N SER A 158 -7.39 -9.62 -5.68
CA SER A 158 -8.05 -10.73 -6.41
C SER A 158 -9.45 -10.95 -5.84
N PRO A 159 -10.48 -10.29 -6.38
CA PRO A 159 -11.87 -10.54 -5.98
C PRO A 159 -12.29 -11.97 -6.31
N GLY A 160 -12.98 -12.62 -5.38
CA GLY A 160 -13.52 -13.97 -5.56
C GLY A 160 -12.50 -15.10 -5.38
N ALA A 161 -11.21 -14.80 -5.28
CA ALA A 161 -10.15 -15.80 -5.09
C ALA A 161 -9.48 -15.66 -3.72
N ALA A 162 -9.03 -16.76 -3.15
CA ALA A 162 -8.00 -16.77 -2.13
C ALA A 162 -6.65 -16.88 -2.84
N THR A 163 -5.74 -15.93 -2.63
CA THR A 163 -4.35 -16.11 -3.06
C THR A 163 -3.67 -17.11 -2.13
N THR A 164 -2.95 -18.02 -2.71
CA THR A 164 -2.21 -19.08 -2.01
C THR A 164 -0.71 -18.79 -2.06
N GLY A 165 0.02 -19.31 -1.10
CA GLY A 165 1.48 -19.27 -1.09
C GLY A 165 2.12 -18.17 -0.24
N PRO A 166 3.47 -18.18 -0.15
CA PRO A 166 4.23 -17.31 0.75
C PRO A 166 4.17 -15.83 0.38
N MET A 167 3.71 -15.50 -0.81
CA MET A 167 3.53 -14.12 -1.26
C MET A 167 2.10 -13.61 -1.10
N GLY A 168 1.19 -14.46 -0.61
CA GLY A 168 -0.22 -14.11 -0.43
C GLY A 168 -0.45 -13.16 0.74
N GLY A 169 -1.35 -12.21 0.52
CA GLY A 169 -1.79 -11.24 1.52
C GLY A 169 -2.96 -11.73 2.37
N PRO A 170 -3.57 -10.82 3.13
CA PRO A 170 -4.73 -11.14 3.92
C PRO A 170 -5.90 -11.63 3.07
N LEU A 171 -6.74 -12.46 3.68
CA LEU A 171 -8.04 -12.86 3.14
C LEU A 171 -9.14 -12.05 3.80
N VAL A 172 -9.96 -11.37 3.01
CA VAL A 172 -11.22 -10.74 3.47
C VAL A 172 -12.38 -11.66 3.13
N VAL A 173 -13.24 -11.91 4.11
CA VAL A 173 -14.49 -12.64 3.98
C VAL A 173 -15.64 -11.71 4.33
N PHE A 174 -16.69 -11.63 3.49
CA PHE A 174 -17.77 -10.69 3.72
C PHE A 174 -19.11 -11.21 3.21
N ASP A 175 -20.23 -10.70 3.78
CA ASP A 175 -21.61 -11.00 3.37
C ASP A 175 -22.51 -9.75 3.19
N GLY A 176 -21.93 -8.55 3.33
CA GLY A 176 -22.62 -7.27 3.23
C GLY A 176 -23.14 -6.73 4.58
N ALA A 177 -23.19 -7.55 5.62
CA ALA A 177 -23.50 -7.13 6.99
C ALA A 177 -22.24 -7.16 7.89
N THR A 178 -21.34 -8.05 7.61
CA THR A 178 -20.08 -8.27 8.33
C THR A 178 -18.94 -8.44 7.32
N ALA A 179 -17.78 -7.92 7.65
CA ALA A 179 -16.53 -8.21 6.95
C ALA A 179 -15.45 -8.61 7.96
N ALA A 180 -14.68 -9.64 7.65
CA ALA A 180 -13.57 -10.12 8.48
C ALA A 180 -12.30 -10.22 7.66
N VAL A 181 -11.17 -9.90 8.28
CA VAL A 181 -9.84 -9.98 7.67
C VAL A 181 -8.98 -10.98 8.42
N ALA A 182 -8.43 -11.94 7.70
CA ALA A 182 -7.58 -13.00 8.23
C ALA A 182 -6.18 -12.93 7.62
N SER A 183 -5.11 -12.94 8.46
CA SER A 183 -3.72 -12.83 8.01
C SER A 183 -2.72 -13.44 8.98
N ALA A 184 -1.46 -13.56 8.57
CA ALA A 184 -0.35 -13.63 9.50
C ALA A 184 -0.34 -12.40 10.42
N TYR A 185 0.19 -12.55 11.64
CA TYR A 185 0.29 -11.51 12.68
C TYR A 185 1.72 -11.35 13.21
N SER A 186 2.59 -12.29 12.90
CA SER A 186 4.05 -12.25 13.11
C SER A 186 4.76 -13.01 12.00
N SER A 187 6.09 -12.95 11.95
CA SER A 187 6.95 -13.74 11.05
C SER A 187 6.47 -13.71 9.59
N PHE A 188 6.12 -12.53 9.11
CA PHE A 188 5.42 -12.34 7.82
C PHE A 188 6.17 -12.94 6.64
N LYS A 189 7.50 -12.86 6.61
CA LYS A 189 8.30 -13.41 5.51
C LYS A 189 8.39 -14.94 5.54
N ALA A 190 8.24 -15.56 6.70
CA ALA A 190 8.16 -17.00 6.84
C ALA A 190 6.72 -17.53 6.72
N SER A 191 5.72 -16.67 6.44
CA SER A 191 4.32 -17.07 6.38
C SER A 191 3.90 -17.50 4.98
N SER A 192 2.98 -18.46 4.92
CA SER A 192 2.18 -18.77 3.73
C SER A 192 0.71 -18.44 4.02
N ALA A 193 0.03 -17.85 3.04
CA ALA A 193 -1.42 -17.56 3.15
C ALA A 193 -2.28 -18.83 3.19
N GLY A 194 -1.65 -19.97 2.94
CA GLY A 194 -2.27 -21.29 2.93
C GLY A 194 -2.73 -21.75 1.56
N PRO A 195 -2.79 -23.05 1.37
CA PRO A 195 -3.03 -23.68 0.06
C PRO A 195 -4.52 -23.81 -0.31
N GLY A 196 -5.46 -23.28 0.46
CA GLY A 196 -6.88 -23.55 0.30
C GLY A 196 -7.27 -25.01 0.56
N LYS A 197 -6.41 -25.75 1.24
CA LYS A 197 -6.56 -27.18 1.59
C LYS A 197 -6.06 -27.42 3.00
N THR A 198 -6.64 -28.44 3.64
CA THR A 198 -6.07 -29.02 4.87
C THR A 198 -4.82 -29.84 4.52
N TRP A 199 -4.05 -30.22 5.54
CA TRP A 199 -2.84 -31.05 5.38
C TRP A 199 -3.12 -32.42 4.72
N ASP A 200 -4.34 -32.98 4.85
CA ASP A 200 -4.78 -34.22 4.23
C ASP A 200 -5.56 -34.01 2.91
N GLY A 201 -5.52 -32.79 2.36
CA GLY A 201 -6.02 -32.46 1.04
C GLY A 201 -7.48 -32.04 0.95
N ALA A 202 -8.22 -31.96 2.08
CA ALA A 202 -9.60 -31.49 2.06
C ALA A 202 -9.67 -29.96 1.78
N PRO A 203 -10.71 -29.45 1.11
CA PRO A 203 -10.87 -28.02 0.86
C PRO A 203 -10.91 -27.21 2.16
N ALA A 204 -10.18 -26.08 2.20
CA ALA A 204 -10.21 -25.11 3.27
C ALA A 204 -10.49 -23.71 2.72
N VAL A 205 -11.16 -22.88 3.51
CA VAL A 205 -11.35 -21.46 3.19
C VAL A 205 -10.07 -20.68 3.49
N TRP A 206 -9.41 -21.02 4.59
CA TRP A 206 -8.16 -20.39 5.01
C TRP A 206 -7.37 -21.36 5.90
N ALA A 207 -6.17 -21.68 5.48
CA ALA A 207 -5.27 -22.59 6.18
C ALA A 207 -3.83 -22.03 6.12
N PRO A 208 -3.57 -20.89 6.77
CA PRO A 208 -2.24 -20.28 6.77
C PRO A 208 -1.29 -21.08 7.67
N GLY A 209 -0.02 -20.79 7.53
CA GLY A 209 1.00 -21.41 8.38
C GLY A 209 2.39 -20.87 8.09
N THR A 210 3.38 -21.42 8.76
CA THR A 210 4.77 -21.26 8.37
C THR A 210 4.99 -21.94 7.04
N ALA A 211 5.70 -21.28 6.13
CA ALA A 211 5.92 -21.76 4.76
C ALA A 211 6.57 -23.17 4.76
N GLY A 212 6.04 -24.03 3.94
CA GLY A 212 6.50 -25.42 3.83
C GLY A 212 7.90 -25.60 3.22
N THR A 213 8.53 -24.50 2.79
CA THR A 213 9.94 -24.47 2.36
C THR A 213 10.92 -24.36 3.54
N VAL A 214 10.45 -23.97 4.74
CA VAL A 214 11.28 -23.84 5.92
C VAL A 214 11.77 -25.22 6.39
N GLU A 215 13.08 -25.40 6.48
CA GLU A 215 13.70 -26.70 6.76
C GLU A 215 13.91 -26.99 8.25
N THR A 216 14.09 -25.91 9.02
CA THR A 216 14.31 -26.01 10.47
C THR A 216 13.59 -24.87 11.18
N ILE A 217 13.02 -25.19 12.32
CA ILE A 217 12.40 -24.23 13.24
C ILE A 217 13.32 -24.06 14.44
N PRO A 218 13.77 -22.86 14.78
CA PRO A 218 14.58 -22.63 15.97
C PRO A 218 13.78 -22.82 17.25
N ALA A 219 14.48 -23.12 18.36
CA ALA A 219 13.84 -23.18 19.67
C ALA A 219 13.18 -21.83 20.04
N ASN A 220 12.04 -21.92 20.74
CA ASN A 220 11.19 -20.78 21.11
C ASN A 220 10.57 -20.00 19.92
N PHE A 221 10.57 -20.55 18.73
CA PHE A 221 9.83 -19.94 17.60
C PHE A 221 8.33 -20.00 17.85
N SER A 222 7.66 -18.89 17.59
CA SER A 222 6.20 -18.77 17.62
C SER A 222 5.70 -18.01 16.39
N HIS A 223 4.66 -18.52 15.76
CA HIS A 223 4.01 -17.89 14.63
C HIS A 223 2.56 -17.58 14.96
N GLU A 224 2.17 -16.32 14.80
CA GLU A 224 0.84 -15.83 15.15
C GLU A 224 0.02 -15.49 13.91
N PHE A 225 -1.31 -15.69 14.00
CA PHE A 225 -2.30 -15.41 12.96
C PHE A 225 -3.47 -14.65 13.58
N LEU A 226 -3.97 -13.65 12.86
CA LEU A 226 -5.03 -12.75 13.29
C LEU A 226 -6.28 -12.96 12.43
N VAL A 227 -7.45 -13.00 13.07
CA VAL A 227 -8.76 -12.77 12.44
C VAL A 227 -9.38 -11.55 13.10
N SER A 228 -9.55 -10.47 12.36
CA SER A 228 -10.24 -9.25 12.79
C SER A 228 -11.62 -9.18 12.17
N VAL A 229 -12.63 -8.82 12.93
CA VAL A 229 -14.04 -8.79 12.51
C VAL A 229 -14.58 -7.38 12.66
N GLY A 230 -15.04 -6.80 11.55
CA GLY A 230 -15.74 -5.51 11.53
C GLY A 230 -17.26 -5.72 11.59
N ASP A 231 -17.96 -4.79 12.19
CA ASP A 231 -19.41 -4.82 12.48
C ASP A 231 -20.27 -4.09 11.45
N THR A 232 -19.67 -3.45 10.45
CA THR A 232 -20.37 -2.57 9.50
C THR A 232 -20.62 -3.18 8.13
N GLY A 233 -20.07 -4.35 7.83
CA GLY A 233 -20.11 -4.96 6.49
C GLY A 233 -19.25 -4.23 5.43
N SER A 234 -18.63 -3.10 5.77
CA SER A 234 -17.72 -2.38 4.89
C SER A 234 -16.39 -3.11 4.79
N ILE A 235 -15.97 -3.44 3.57
CA ILE A 235 -14.68 -4.07 3.27
C ILE A 235 -13.55 -3.10 3.62
N THR A 236 -13.67 -1.85 3.19
CA THR A 236 -12.65 -0.81 3.44
C THR A 236 -12.47 -0.57 4.94
N ALA A 237 -13.57 -0.49 5.72
CA ALA A 237 -13.50 -0.31 7.17
C ALA A 237 -12.82 -1.51 7.85
N ALA A 238 -13.22 -2.73 7.52
CA ALA A 238 -12.64 -3.94 8.09
C ALA A 238 -11.12 -4.05 7.82
N VAL A 239 -10.69 -3.72 6.59
CA VAL A 239 -9.26 -3.71 6.23
C VAL A 239 -8.51 -2.58 6.96
N ALA A 240 -9.13 -1.41 7.15
CA ALA A 240 -8.54 -0.31 7.92
C ALA A 240 -8.35 -0.67 9.40
N ASP A 241 -9.35 -1.28 10.03
CA ASP A 241 -9.32 -1.70 11.43
C ASP A 241 -8.29 -2.82 11.66
N TRP A 242 -8.28 -3.81 10.78
CA TRP A 242 -7.26 -4.86 10.75
C TRP A 242 -5.85 -4.26 10.63
N GLY A 243 -5.64 -3.34 9.67
CA GLY A 243 -4.37 -2.67 9.47
C GLY A 243 -3.93 -1.88 10.71
N ALA A 244 -4.88 -1.27 11.45
CA ALA A 244 -4.58 -0.60 12.71
C ALA A 244 -4.10 -1.57 13.80
N LEU A 245 -4.64 -2.82 13.87
CA LEU A 245 -4.13 -3.85 14.77
C LEU A 245 -2.70 -4.25 14.41
N ILE A 246 -2.41 -4.51 13.13
CA ILE A 246 -1.05 -4.84 12.65
C ILE A 246 -0.07 -3.72 13.01
N ARG A 247 -0.40 -2.47 12.69
CA ARG A 247 0.47 -1.32 13.00
C ARG A 247 0.75 -1.16 14.49
N ARG A 248 -0.25 -1.35 15.35
CA ARG A 248 -0.05 -1.31 16.81
C ARG A 248 0.84 -2.44 17.30
N LYS A 249 0.64 -3.66 16.79
CA LYS A 249 1.49 -4.83 17.13
C LYS A 249 2.95 -4.59 16.76
N GLN A 250 3.19 -4.00 15.60
CA GLN A 250 4.53 -3.77 15.08
C GLN A 250 5.18 -2.47 15.59
N GLY A 251 4.43 -1.64 16.33
CA GLY A 251 4.93 -0.35 16.81
C GLY A 251 5.22 0.65 15.69
N ALA A 252 4.41 0.59 14.61
CA ALA A 252 4.60 1.43 13.44
C ALA A 252 4.60 2.93 13.79
N THR A 253 5.61 3.66 13.31
CA THR A 253 5.73 5.11 13.49
C THR A 253 5.78 5.82 12.15
N PRO A 254 5.22 7.04 12.06
CA PRO A 254 5.38 7.89 10.88
C PRO A 254 6.85 8.24 10.63
N TYR A 255 7.21 8.43 9.37
CA TYR A 255 8.52 8.87 8.95
C TYR A 255 8.40 10.00 7.92
N ASP A 256 9.25 11.01 8.03
CA ASP A 256 9.27 12.13 7.09
C ASP A 256 9.97 11.75 5.80
N ASP A 257 9.30 11.98 4.66
CA ASP A 257 9.79 11.61 3.34
C ASP A 257 9.46 12.70 2.33
N VAL A 258 10.49 13.29 1.77
CA VAL A 258 10.35 14.36 0.77
C VAL A 258 9.58 13.90 -0.46
N THR A 259 9.68 12.61 -0.84
CA THR A 259 8.99 12.06 -2.01
C THR A 259 7.47 12.00 -1.83
N LEU A 260 6.99 11.94 -0.58
CA LEU A 260 5.56 12.00 -0.24
C LEU A 260 5.04 13.43 -0.07
N GLN A 261 5.95 14.41 -0.02
CA GLN A 261 5.59 15.79 0.24
C GLN A 261 5.71 16.68 -0.99
N LYS A 262 6.70 16.42 -1.84
CA LYS A 262 7.02 17.26 -3.00
C LYS A 262 6.92 16.45 -4.29
N VAL A 263 6.55 17.13 -5.38
CA VAL A 263 6.63 16.56 -6.72
C VAL A 263 8.08 16.34 -7.11
N GLY A 264 8.36 15.22 -7.80
CA GLY A 264 9.69 14.87 -8.30
C GLY A 264 9.77 14.79 -9.81
N TYR A 265 11.00 14.75 -10.33
CA TYR A 265 11.28 14.35 -11.69
C TYR A 265 11.87 12.95 -11.69
N GLN A 266 11.35 12.04 -12.51
CA GLN A 266 11.82 10.66 -12.60
C GLN A 266 12.42 10.36 -13.96
N THR A 267 13.53 9.60 -13.96
CA THR A 267 14.17 9.12 -15.18
C THR A 267 13.78 7.68 -15.54
N ASP A 268 12.80 7.12 -14.82
CA ASP A 268 12.30 5.76 -15.06
C ASP A 268 11.29 5.71 -16.20
N ASN A 269 11.14 4.56 -16.79
CA ASN A 269 10.13 4.13 -17.78
C ASN A 269 9.53 5.21 -18.70
N GLY A 270 9.59 4.95 -19.97
CA GLY A 270 8.78 5.62 -20.99
C GLY A 270 9.23 6.99 -21.48
N ALA A 271 10.06 7.74 -20.76
CA ALA A 271 10.28 9.12 -21.18
C ALA A 271 11.75 9.50 -21.30
N PHE A 272 12.41 9.64 -20.19
CA PHE A 272 13.74 10.24 -20.17
C PHE A 272 14.80 9.48 -20.98
N TYR A 273 14.80 8.15 -20.94
CA TYR A 273 15.77 7.32 -21.67
C TYR A 273 15.75 7.55 -23.19
N CYS A 274 14.63 8.00 -23.73
CA CYS A 274 14.50 8.32 -25.13
C CYS A 274 14.77 9.79 -25.44
N PHE A 275 14.58 10.69 -24.49
CA PHE A 275 14.73 12.13 -24.72
C PHE A 275 16.18 12.58 -24.85
N CYS A 276 17.10 11.95 -24.17
CA CYS A 276 18.50 12.31 -24.32
C CYS A 276 19.17 11.70 -25.57
N GLY A 277 18.52 10.74 -26.25
CA GLY A 277 18.80 10.35 -27.63
C GLY A 277 20.23 9.98 -28.00
N GLY A 278 21.04 9.52 -27.04
CA GLY A 278 22.48 9.26 -27.25
C GLY A 278 23.39 10.51 -27.16
N GLY A 279 22.82 11.66 -26.76
CA GLY A 279 23.56 12.88 -26.45
C GLY A 279 24.05 12.95 -24.99
N ASP A 280 24.32 14.15 -24.51
CA ASP A 280 24.68 14.41 -23.11
C ASP A 280 23.39 14.42 -22.24
N CYS A 281 23.13 13.30 -21.57
CA CYS A 281 21.98 13.12 -20.70
C CYS A 281 22.07 13.98 -19.42
N SER A 282 23.29 14.31 -18.97
CA SER A 282 23.48 15.24 -17.86
C SER A 282 22.96 16.63 -18.22
N GLN A 283 23.32 17.15 -19.39
CA GLN A 283 22.85 18.46 -19.83
C GLN A 283 21.34 18.49 -20.03
N THR A 284 20.77 17.42 -20.61
CA THR A 284 19.30 17.31 -20.78
C THR A 284 18.57 17.40 -19.43
N LEU A 285 19.07 16.77 -18.39
CA LEU A 285 18.50 16.87 -17.04
C LEU A 285 18.63 18.26 -16.45
N ILE A 286 19.78 18.91 -16.60
CA ILE A 286 20.02 20.26 -16.13
C ILE A 286 19.05 21.26 -16.78
N ASP A 287 18.93 21.19 -18.10
CA ASP A 287 18.01 22.05 -18.86
C ASP A 287 16.55 21.81 -18.44
N LYS A 288 16.18 20.55 -18.18
CA LYS A 288 14.83 20.22 -17.70
C LYS A 288 14.57 20.77 -16.29
N GLY A 289 15.53 20.66 -15.40
CA GLY A 289 15.42 21.26 -14.05
C GLY A 289 15.26 22.80 -14.11
N ALA A 290 15.99 23.47 -15.00
CA ALA A 290 15.86 24.90 -15.22
C ALA A 290 14.47 25.26 -15.77
N GLU A 291 14.02 24.55 -16.82
CA GLU A 291 12.66 24.74 -17.42
C GLU A 291 11.56 24.64 -16.35
N LEU A 292 11.59 23.59 -15.52
CA LEU A 292 10.58 23.38 -14.48
C LEU A 292 10.53 24.55 -13.47
N ARG A 293 11.72 25.03 -13.02
CA ARG A 293 11.79 26.17 -12.12
C ARG A 293 11.29 27.46 -12.76
N ASP A 294 11.69 27.73 -14.01
CA ASP A 294 11.31 28.94 -14.73
C ASP A 294 9.80 29.02 -14.96
N HIS A 295 9.13 27.87 -15.04
CA HIS A 295 7.67 27.80 -15.12
C HIS A 295 6.96 27.69 -13.76
N GLY A 296 7.68 27.84 -12.65
CA GLY A 296 7.10 27.84 -11.30
C GLY A 296 6.63 26.45 -10.82
N ALA A 297 7.31 25.39 -11.23
CA ALA A 297 7.08 24.02 -10.79
C ALA A 297 8.39 23.44 -10.23
N PRO A 298 8.87 23.89 -9.05
CA PRO A 298 10.11 23.37 -8.48
C PRO A 298 9.95 21.93 -8.05
N MET A 299 10.96 21.09 -8.37
CA MET A 299 11.00 19.69 -7.98
C MET A 299 11.62 19.54 -6.59
N GLY A 300 11.03 18.68 -5.75
CA GLY A 300 11.57 18.36 -4.43
C GLY A 300 12.63 17.28 -4.46
N TYR A 301 12.68 16.47 -5.52
CA TYR A 301 13.68 15.42 -5.73
C TYR A 301 13.82 15.04 -7.20
N LEU A 302 14.98 14.46 -7.52
CA LEU A 302 15.25 13.80 -8.79
C LEU A 302 15.36 12.29 -8.52
N SER A 303 14.40 11.49 -9.02
CA SER A 303 14.53 10.03 -8.99
C SER A 303 15.40 9.58 -10.16
N PHE A 304 16.58 9.06 -9.84
CA PHE A 304 17.62 8.75 -10.80
C PHE A 304 17.87 7.25 -10.91
N GLN A 305 17.26 6.62 -11.90
CA GLN A 305 17.37 5.19 -12.17
C GLN A 305 18.71 4.78 -12.74
N GLY A 306 19.39 5.70 -13.42
CA GLY A 306 20.71 5.46 -14.02
C GLY A 306 21.79 5.03 -13.05
N ALA A 307 21.65 5.32 -11.74
CA ALA A 307 22.59 4.86 -10.72
C ALA A 307 22.61 3.34 -10.53
N GLY A 308 21.51 2.66 -10.85
CA GLY A 308 21.38 1.20 -10.81
C GLY A 308 21.79 0.49 -12.10
N ALA A 309 21.91 1.23 -13.21
CA ALA A 309 22.38 0.67 -14.47
C ALA A 309 23.87 0.40 -14.37
N SER A 310 24.26 -0.87 -14.43
CA SER A 310 25.68 -1.23 -14.44
C SER A 310 26.39 -0.57 -15.61
N SER A 311 27.38 0.21 -15.29
CA SER A 311 28.31 0.78 -16.24
C SER A 311 28.91 -0.30 -17.16
N GLY A 312 28.69 -0.19 -18.44
CA GLY A 312 29.68 -0.61 -19.43
C GLY A 312 29.58 -1.99 -20.03
N ARG A 313 28.49 -2.72 -19.92
CA ARG A 313 28.25 -3.86 -20.83
C ARG A 313 26.95 -3.60 -21.60
N GLY A 314 27.10 -3.53 -22.91
CA GLY A 314 26.00 -3.21 -23.80
C GLY A 314 24.77 -4.06 -23.53
N GLN A 315 23.62 -3.62 -24.00
CA GLN A 315 22.21 -4.04 -23.84
C GLN A 315 21.87 -5.55 -23.70
N ALA A 316 22.81 -6.42 -23.44
CA ALA A 316 22.66 -7.87 -23.23
C ALA A 316 23.13 -8.34 -21.85
N ALA A 317 23.46 -7.42 -20.93
CA ALA A 317 23.89 -7.78 -19.58
C ALA A 317 22.68 -7.85 -18.62
N PRO A 318 22.76 -8.70 -17.57
CA PRO A 318 21.72 -8.82 -16.58
C PRO A 318 21.45 -7.47 -15.87
N TRP A 319 20.21 -7.27 -15.42
CA TRP A 319 19.75 -6.06 -14.74
C TRP A 319 20.37 -5.85 -13.33
N CYS A 320 21.47 -6.54 -13.01
CA CYS A 320 22.14 -6.48 -11.71
C CYS A 320 23.25 -5.42 -11.66
N VAL A 321 23.54 -4.94 -10.48
CA VAL A 321 24.58 -3.94 -10.21
C VAL A 321 25.95 -4.62 -10.07
N SER A 322 26.86 -4.37 -11.00
CA SER A 322 28.28 -4.75 -10.85
C SER A 322 29.02 -3.72 -9.99
N THR A 323 28.84 -2.44 -10.30
CA THR A 323 29.32 -1.29 -9.53
C THR A 323 28.23 -0.26 -9.54
N TRP A 324 27.81 0.24 -8.37
CA TRP A 324 26.76 1.25 -8.30
C TRP A 324 27.27 2.57 -8.91
N GLY A 325 26.39 3.30 -9.63
CA GLY A 325 26.78 4.50 -10.35
C GLY A 325 27.38 5.61 -9.48
N VAL A 326 27.09 5.59 -8.18
CA VAL A 326 27.71 6.47 -7.17
C VAL A 326 29.23 6.20 -7.04
N ASP A 327 29.65 4.96 -7.19
CA ASP A 327 31.05 4.51 -7.01
C ASP A 327 31.81 4.42 -8.33
N GLY A 328 31.14 3.97 -9.40
CA GLY A 328 31.76 3.68 -10.70
C GLY A 328 31.52 4.72 -11.80
N GLY A 329 30.73 5.77 -11.50
CA GLY A 329 30.25 6.73 -12.50
C GLY A 329 29.05 6.21 -13.31
N LEU A 330 28.40 7.10 -14.04
CA LEU A 330 27.11 6.87 -14.70
C LEU A 330 27.27 6.49 -16.21
N GLY A 331 28.48 6.26 -16.64
CA GLY A 331 28.79 5.96 -18.05
C GLY A 331 28.95 7.20 -18.95
N THR A 332 29.25 6.98 -20.22
CA THR A 332 29.64 8.05 -21.16
C THR A 332 28.54 9.04 -21.51
N GLN A 333 27.26 8.63 -21.32
CA GLN A 333 26.09 9.51 -21.54
C GLN A 333 25.88 10.50 -20.40
N TYR A 334 26.46 10.25 -19.24
CA TYR A 334 26.40 11.10 -18.05
C TYR A 334 27.82 11.50 -17.64
N PRO A 335 28.38 12.55 -18.24
CA PRO A 335 29.73 12.98 -17.89
C PRO A 335 29.88 13.55 -16.48
N LEU A 336 28.74 13.88 -15.84
CA LEU A 336 28.70 14.35 -14.45
C LEU A 336 28.44 13.22 -13.48
N SER A 337 28.99 13.33 -12.27
CA SER A 337 28.62 12.47 -11.13
C SER A 337 27.20 12.74 -10.66
N VAL A 338 26.63 11.80 -9.89
CA VAL A 338 25.31 11.96 -9.25
C VAL A 338 25.23 13.27 -8.45
N GLY A 339 26.25 13.61 -7.67
CA GLY A 339 26.27 14.81 -6.85
C GLY A 339 26.39 16.11 -7.66
N GLU A 340 27.06 16.10 -8.80
CA GLU A 340 27.07 17.24 -9.72
C GLU A 340 25.72 17.42 -10.39
N LEU A 341 25.06 16.33 -10.81
CA LEU A 341 23.71 16.36 -11.34
C LEU A 341 22.69 16.87 -10.32
N SER A 342 22.72 16.36 -9.08
CA SER A 342 21.86 16.81 -7.99
C SER A 342 21.95 18.33 -7.79
N ARG A 343 23.18 18.86 -7.71
CA ARG A 343 23.43 20.31 -7.54
C ARG A 343 22.97 21.12 -8.75
N ALA A 344 23.24 20.65 -9.97
CA ALA A 344 22.89 21.37 -11.19
C ALA A 344 21.38 21.33 -11.48
N PHE A 345 20.72 20.21 -11.18
CA PHE A 345 19.27 20.07 -11.25
C PHE A 345 18.57 20.88 -10.14
N ASP A 346 19.27 21.16 -9.03
CA ASP A 346 18.80 21.87 -7.84
C ASP A 346 17.76 21.08 -7.04
N ALA A 347 17.99 19.77 -6.84
CA ALA A 347 17.18 18.91 -5.98
C ALA A 347 18.00 17.73 -5.45
N PRO A 348 17.69 17.23 -4.24
CA PRO A 348 18.25 15.98 -3.74
C PRO A 348 17.83 14.79 -4.62
N VAL A 349 18.50 13.64 -4.46
CA VAL A 349 18.25 12.49 -5.32
C VAL A 349 17.62 11.32 -4.56
N GLN A 350 16.69 10.64 -5.22
CA GLN A 350 16.34 9.26 -4.97
C GLN A 350 17.19 8.39 -5.88
N LEU A 351 17.90 7.42 -5.30
CA LEU A 351 18.78 6.52 -6.04
C LEU A 351 18.22 5.11 -6.06
N TYR A 352 18.44 4.44 -7.17
CA TYR A 352 17.92 3.10 -7.47
C TYR A 352 19.05 2.06 -7.45
N ALA A 353 18.72 0.84 -6.98
CA ALA A 353 19.51 -0.36 -7.23
C ALA A 353 18.60 -1.59 -7.22
N PRO A 354 18.57 -2.39 -8.30
CA PRO A 354 17.71 -3.58 -8.33
C PRO A 354 18.25 -4.68 -7.41
N TYR A 355 19.37 -5.27 -7.76
CA TYR A 355 20.08 -6.32 -7.03
C TYR A 355 21.53 -6.33 -7.52
N PHE A 356 22.39 -7.12 -6.87
CA PHE A 356 23.83 -7.12 -7.19
C PHE A 356 24.22 -8.33 -8.00
N CYS A 357 25.19 -8.15 -8.92
CA CYS A 357 25.72 -9.25 -9.70
C CYS A 357 26.66 -10.12 -8.85
N PRO A 358 26.74 -11.43 -9.10
CA PRO A 358 27.85 -12.25 -8.64
C PRO A 358 29.18 -11.67 -9.16
N GLY A 359 30.17 -11.60 -8.27
CA GLY A 359 31.47 -11.01 -8.63
C GLY A 359 31.43 -9.50 -8.89
N SER A 360 30.39 -8.80 -8.40
CA SER A 360 30.39 -7.34 -8.32
C SER A 360 31.56 -6.85 -7.46
N ASP A 361 31.91 -5.58 -7.59
CA ASP A 361 32.97 -4.97 -6.78
C ASP A 361 32.74 -5.07 -5.27
N TYR A 362 31.48 -5.33 -4.87
CA TYR A 362 31.08 -5.44 -3.48
C TYR A 362 31.25 -6.84 -2.88
N PHE A 363 31.34 -7.89 -3.69
CA PHE A 363 31.33 -9.30 -3.24
C PHE A 363 32.48 -10.12 -3.88
N ASN A 364 33.59 -9.46 -4.21
CA ASN A 364 34.80 -10.13 -4.69
C ASN A 364 35.71 -10.52 -3.51
N ASP A 365 36.79 -11.25 -3.80
CA ASP A 365 37.76 -11.75 -2.81
C ASP A 365 38.44 -10.69 -1.95
N THR A 366 38.37 -9.42 -2.35
CA THR A 366 38.98 -8.28 -1.62
C THR A 366 37.94 -7.48 -0.81
N SER A 367 36.67 -7.77 -1.00
CA SER A 367 35.57 -7.11 -0.29
C SER A 367 35.45 -7.59 1.15
N PRO A 368 35.08 -6.70 2.09
CA PRO A 368 34.73 -7.13 3.45
C PRO A 368 33.34 -7.78 3.53
N TRP A 369 32.54 -7.75 2.45
CA TRP A 369 31.17 -8.22 2.41
C TRP A 369 31.06 -9.62 1.83
N THR A 370 30.16 -10.43 2.41
CA THR A 370 29.77 -11.72 1.82
C THR A 370 28.37 -11.63 1.22
N ALA A 371 28.12 -12.45 0.22
CA ALA A 371 26.83 -12.50 -0.46
C ALA A 371 26.09 -13.78 -0.13
N VAL A 372 24.79 -13.68 -0.05
CA VAL A 372 23.84 -14.80 -0.19
C VAL A 372 23.44 -14.87 -1.65
N VAL A 373 23.59 -16.05 -2.29
CA VAL A 373 23.45 -16.21 -3.74
C VAL A 373 22.11 -16.87 -4.06
N SER A 374 21.46 -16.41 -5.15
CA SER A 374 20.23 -16.98 -5.64
C SER A 374 20.38 -18.39 -6.20
N ASN A 375 19.33 -19.20 -6.10
CA ASN A 375 19.23 -20.50 -6.71
C ASN A 375 18.46 -20.44 -8.04
N THR A 376 19.19 -20.34 -9.14
CA THR A 376 18.62 -20.24 -10.51
C THR A 376 17.92 -21.52 -10.98
N SER A 377 18.03 -22.63 -10.25
CA SER A 377 17.32 -23.89 -10.58
C SER A 377 15.87 -23.88 -10.12
N ARG A 378 15.46 -22.94 -9.26
CA ARG A 378 14.09 -22.80 -8.77
C ARG A 378 13.17 -22.26 -9.86
N GLU A 379 11.93 -22.77 -9.91
CA GLU A 379 10.91 -22.29 -10.84
C GLU A 379 10.63 -20.79 -10.63
N GLY A 380 10.50 -20.04 -11.71
CA GLY A 380 10.33 -18.57 -11.68
C GLY A 380 11.64 -17.78 -11.49
N CYS A 381 12.75 -18.43 -11.09
CA CYS A 381 14.05 -17.77 -10.97
C CYS A 381 14.89 -17.88 -12.26
N ARG A 382 14.52 -18.76 -13.16
CA ARG A 382 15.19 -18.94 -14.47
C ARG A 382 14.90 -17.83 -15.46
N ASP A 383 13.70 -17.26 -15.41
CA ASP A 383 13.23 -16.28 -16.40
C ASP A 383 13.94 -14.95 -16.26
N TYR A 384 14.49 -14.66 -15.09
CA TYR A 384 15.29 -13.47 -14.86
C TYR A 384 16.77 -13.64 -15.24
N ALA A 385 17.23 -14.84 -15.62
CA ALA A 385 18.60 -15.19 -16.02
C ALA A 385 19.70 -14.74 -15.04
N PHE A 386 19.39 -14.61 -13.75
CA PHE A 386 20.21 -13.89 -12.78
C PHE A 386 20.70 -14.80 -11.67
N GLU A 387 21.98 -14.83 -11.51
CA GLU A 387 22.57 -15.11 -10.22
C GLU A 387 22.48 -13.82 -9.39
N ASP A 388 21.37 -13.61 -8.71
CA ASP A 388 21.22 -12.48 -7.81
C ASP A 388 22.00 -12.73 -6.53
N VAL A 389 22.57 -11.69 -5.97
CA VAL A 389 23.16 -11.75 -4.65
C VAL A 389 22.57 -10.67 -3.75
N ALA A 390 22.31 -11.06 -2.50
CA ALA A 390 21.98 -10.13 -1.43
C ALA A 390 23.13 -10.08 -0.41
N PRO A 391 23.37 -8.92 0.25
CA PRO A 391 24.42 -8.84 1.26
C PRO A 391 24.03 -9.65 2.51
N ALA A 392 24.90 -10.56 2.94
CA ALA A 392 24.70 -11.31 4.18
C ALA A 392 24.78 -10.40 5.43
N GLN A 393 25.65 -9.38 5.40
CA GLN A 393 25.76 -8.35 6.44
C GLN A 393 24.94 -7.10 6.02
N SER A 394 23.62 -7.25 5.95
CA SER A 394 22.72 -6.24 5.36
C SER A 394 22.84 -4.85 6.01
N LEU A 395 22.85 -4.76 7.33
CA LEU A 395 22.91 -3.50 8.07
C LEU A 395 24.19 -2.71 7.74
N GLU A 396 25.34 -3.36 7.83
CA GLU A 396 26.64 -2.74 7.61
C GLU A 396 26.85 -2.40 6.13
N PHE A 397 26.47 -3.32 5.25
CA PHE A 397 26.57 -3.13 3.80
C PHE A 397 25.75 -1.91 3.32
N TYR A 398 24.43 -1.90 3.63
CA TYR A 398 23.58 -0.77 3.24
C TYR A 398 23.97 0.49 3.99
N GLY A 399 24.48 0.39 5.23
CA GLY A 399 25.05 1.53 5.93
C GLY A 399 26.18 2.19 5.15
N ALA A 400 27.15 1.41 4.72
CA ALA A 400 28.28 1.92 3.91
C ALA A 400 27.83 2.41 2.51
N MET A 401 26.86 1.74 1.89
CA MET A 401 26.28 2.16 0.62
C MET A 401 25.58 3.51 0.73
N PHE A 402 24.74 3.69 1.76
CA PHE A 402 24.00 4.93 1.97
C PHE A 402 24.88 6.10 2.35
N ASP A 403 25.97 5.88 3.12
CA ASP A 403 26.94 6.93 3.41
C ASP A 403 27.54 7.52 2.11
N ARG A 404 27.84 6.67 1.13
CA ARG A 404 28.33 7.11 -0.19
C ARG A 404 27.26 7.83 -1.00
N GLY A 405 26.02 7.30 -1.01
CA GLY A 405 24.88 7.93 -1.68
C GLY A 405 24.57 9.32 -1.11
N MET A 406 24.54 9.45 0.21
CA MET A 406 24.31 10.72 0.90
C MET A 406 25.38 11.76 0.58
N ALA A 407 26.65 11.36 0.44
CA ALA A 407 27.72 12.26 0.00
C ALA A 407 27.47 12.81 -1.41
N GLN A 408 26.59 12.18 -2.20
CA GLN A 408 26.15 12.60 -3.52
C GLN A 408 24.74 13.25 -3.52
N GLY A 409 24.17 13.51 -2.35
CA GLY A 409 22.85 14.17 -2.21
C GLY A 409 21.64 13.23 -2.12
N MET A 410 21.85 11.93 -1.85
CA MET A 410 20.76 10.97 -1.68
C MET A 410 19.95 11.25 -0.42
N VAL A 411 18.62 11.25 -0.57
CA VAL A 411 17.63 11.35 0.51
C VAL A 411 16.66 10.19 0.51
N SER A 412 16.56 9.44 -0.59
CA SER A 412 15.68 8.29 -0.73
C SER A 412 16.39 7.19 -1.54
N PHE A 413 16.06 5.94 -1.27
CA PHE A 413 16.59 4.77 -1.95
C PHE A 413 15.45 3.86 -2.44
N GLU A 414 15.60 3.36 -3.67
CA GLU A 414 14.65 2.44 -4.29
C GLU A 414 15.34 1.11 -4.63
N PRO A 415 15.23 0.08 -3.76
CA PRO A 415 15.53 -1.30 -4.13
C PRO A 415 14.38 -1.87 -4.95
N ASP A 416 14.71 -2.67 -5.94
CA ASP A 416 13.73 -3.30 -6.81
C ASP A 416 13.80 -4.83 -6.75
N PHE A 417 12.84 -5.50 -7.41
CA PHE A 417 12.73 -6.95 -7.48
C PHE A 417 12.68 -7.66 -6.11
N MET A 418 12.05 -7.02 -5.11
CA MET A 418 11.95 -7.56 -3.74
C MET A 418 11.39 -8.99 -3.73
N GLN A 419 10.42 -9.30 -4.62
CA GLN A 419 9.87 -10.63 -4.80
C GLN A 419 10.91 -11.63 -5.29
N ALA A 420 11.68 -11.27 -6.33
CA ALA A 420 12.67 -12.16 -6.92
C ALA A 420 13.79 -12.45 -5.92
N ASN A 421 14.27 -11.43 -5.21
CA ASN A 421 15.25 -11.58 -4.14
C ASN A 421 14.79 -12.58 -3.08
N TYR A 422 13.53 -12.47 -2.62
CA TYR A 422 12.99 -13.42 -1.65
C TYR A 422 12.89 -14.83 -2.21
N ASN A 423 12.26 -14.99 -3.38
CA ASN A 423 11.95 -16.32 -3.92
C ASN A 423 13.17 -17.10 -4.38
N CYS A 424 14.20 -16.40 -4.85
CA CYS A 424 15.33 -17.03 -5.52
C CYS A 424 16.51 -17.31 -4.59
N VAL A 425 16.52 -16.76 -3.38
CA VAL A 425 17.56 -17.03 -2.37
C VAL A 425 17.10 -18.15 -1.44
N ASP A 426 17.78 -19.29 -1.48
CA ASP A 426 17.42 -20.47 -0.67
C ASP A 426 17.36 -20.16 0.81
N GLU A 427 18.34 -19.46 1.35
CA GLU A 427 18.39 -19.07 2.76
C GLU A 427 17.17 -18.26 3.19
N PHE A 428 16.64 -17.38 2.31
CA PHE A 428 15.46 -16.55 2.61
C PHE A 428 14.17 -17.33 2.71
N VAL A 429 14.02 -18.41 1.96
CA VAL A 429 12.80 -19.21 1.95
C VAL A 429 12.88 -20.47 2.81
N GLN A 430 14.08 -20.90 3.19
CA GLN A 430 14.31 -22.10 3.99
C GLN A 430 14.46 -21.85 5.49
N THR A 431 14.59 -20.56 5.89
CA THR A 431 14.66 -20.16 7.29
C THR A 431 13.49 -19.27 7.67
N VAL A 432 13.25 -19.10 8.96
CA VAL A 432 12.13 -18.29 9.47
C VAL A 432 12.46 -16.79 9.55
N ASP A 433 13.73 -16.39 9.50
CA ASP A 433 14.18 -15.06 9.86
C ASP A 433 15.16 -14.39 8.87
N ALA A 434 15.87 -15.14 8.01
CA ALA A 434 16.91 -14.57 7.17
C ALA A 434 16.40 -13.46 6.23
N SER A 435 15.25 -13.64 5.59
CA SER A 435 14.67 -12.63 4.71
C SER A 435 14.26 -11.36 5.47
N GLU A 436 13.62 -11.49 6.65
CA GLU A 436 13.27 -10.34 7.46
C GLU A 436 14.51 -9.64 8.02
N THR A 437 15.54 -10.38 8.39
CA THR A 437 16.83 -9.85 8.85
C THR A 437 17.51 -9.01 7.76
N TRP A 438 17.50 -9.51 6.52
CA TRP A 438 18.01 -8.75 5.36
C TRP A 438 17.23 -7.46 5.15
N GLN A 439 15.89 -7.50 5.16
CA GLN A 439 15.04 -6.32 4.99
C GLN A 439 15.21 -5.32 6.12
N ARG A 440 15.27 -5.81 7.36
CA ARG A 440 15.48 -5.00 8.57
C ARG A 440 16.83 -4.30 8.53
N GLY A 441 17.90 -5.01 8.15
CA GLY A 441 19.23 -4.41 8.03
C GLY A 441 19.25 -3.23 7.06
N MET A 442 18.62 -3.35 5.89
CA MET A 442 18.47 -2.25 4.93
C MET A 442 17.67 -1.09 5.55
N ALA A 443 16.53 -1.38 6.14
CA ALA A 443 15.63 -0.36 6.71
C ALA A 443 16.26 0.38 7.91
N ASP A 444 16.95 -0.33 8.79
CA ASP A 444 17.63 0.26 9.95
C ASP A 444 18.85 1.09 9.53
N ALA A 445 19.58 0.65 8.50
CA ALA A 445 20.65 1.44 7.89
C ALA A 445 20.13 2.77 7.33
N ALA A 446 18.97 2.74 6.67
CA ALA A 446 18.29 3.90 6.12
C ALA A 446 17.78 4.83 7.23
N LEU A 447 17.10 4.27 8.25
CA LEU A 447 16.58 5.01 9.40
C LEU A 447 17.69 5.77 10.14
N ALA A 448 18.83 5.11 10.38
CA ALA A 448 19.97 5.70 11.06
C ALA A 448 20.61 6.89 10.29
N ARG A 449 20.30 7.02 9.01
CA ARG A 449 20.85 8.04 8.10
C ARG A 449 19.84 9.05 7.59
N ASN A 450 18.62 8.95 8.06
CA ASN A 450 17.52 9.78 7.59
C ASN A 450 17.28 9.66 6.07
N VAL A 451 17.37 8.43 5.54
CA VAL A 451 17.06 8.08 4.17
C VAL A 451 15.71 7.37 4.14
N SER A 452 14.77 7.80 3.30
CA SER A 452 13.54 7.05 3.05
C SER A 452 13.76 5.91 2.06
N VAL A 453 12.90 4.91 2.09
CA VAL A 453 13.00 3.75 1.19
C VAL A 453 11.66 3.49 0.52
N GLN A 454 11.69 3.35 -0.81
CA GLN A 454 10.59 2.89 -1.65
C GLN A 454 10.85 1.46 -2.08
N TRP A 455 10.01 0.51 -1.71
CA TRP A 455 10.14 -0.86 -2.21
C TRP A 455 9.38 -1.06 -3.51
N CYS A 456 10.13 -1.51 -4.55
CA CYS A 456 9.57 -1.87 -5.84
C CYS A 456 9.47 -3.39 -6.00
N TYR A 457 8.52 -3.86 -6.80
CA TYR A 457 8.23 -5.28 -7.02
C TYR A 457 7.99 -6.07 -5.71
N ALA A 458 7.39 -5.40 -4.72
CA ALA A 458 7.12 -5.95 -3.40
C ALA A 458 5.81 -6.76 -3.37
N THR A 459 5.76 -7.72 -2.46
CA THR A 459 4.59 -8.59 -2.21
C THR A 459 3.81 -8.15 -0.99
N PRO A 460 2.59 -8.66 -0.74
CA PRO A 460 1.85 -8.37 0.48
C PRO A 460 2.62 -8.68 1.77
N THR A 461 3.45 -9.72 1.79
CA THR A 461 4.25 -10.06 2.98
C THR A 461 5.39 -9.07 3.21
N ASP A 462 5.91 -8.43 2.16
CA ASP A 462 6.86 -7.33 2.29
C ASP A 462 6.20 -6.10 2.92
N VAL A 463 4.97 -5.76 2.48
CA VAL A 463 4.23 -4.63 3.07
C VAL A 463 3.90 -4.87 4.55
N LEU A 464 3.53 -6.11 4.91
CA LEU A 464 3.29 -6.52 6.29
C LEU A 464 4.56 -6.38 7.14
N SER A 465 5.70 -6.92 6.69
CA SER A 465 7.00 -6.80 7.38
C SER A 465 7.41 -5.34 7.56
N ALA A 466 7.22 -4.52 6.53
CA ALA A 466 7.60 -3.10 6.55
C ALA A 466 6.81 -2.26 7.55
N THR A 467 5.72 -2.76 8.12
CA THR A 467 5.03 -2.04 9.21
C THR A 467 5.94 -1.82 10.42
N ALA A 468 6.94 -2.68 10.62
CA ALA A 468 7.98 -2.53 11.65
C ALA A 468 9.16 -1.63 11.22
N PHE A 469 9.20 -1.15 9.97
CA PHE A 469 10.33 -0.41 9.39
C PHE A 469 9.93 1.02 9.06
N PRO A 470 10.16 2.01 9.93
CA PRO A 470 9.73 3.39 9.70
C PRO A 470 10.26 3.99 8.39
N ALA A 471 11.55 3.78 8.08
CA ALA A 471 12.19 4.32 6.88
C ALA A 471 11.61 3.81 5.56
N VAL A 472 10.95 2.64 5.55
CA VAL A 472 10.21 2.15 4.37
C VAL A 472 8.86 2.86 4.33
N THR A 473 8.71 3.86 3.49
CA THR A 473 7.58 4.80 3.50
C THR A 473 6.53 4.48 2.46
N ASN A 474 6.95 3.88 1.33
CA ASN A 474 6.07 3.67 0.20
C ASN A 474 6.41 2.42 -0.61
N PHE A 475 5.42 1.97 -1.38
CA PHE A 475 5.48 0.76 -2.19
C PHE A 475 4.96 1.02 -3.58
N ARG A 476 5.71 0.60 -4.60
CA ARG A 476 5.24 0.57 -5.96
C ARG A 476 4.09 -0.43 -6.10
N VAL A 477 2.92 0.01 -6.52
CA VAL A 477 1.68 -0.80 -6.65
C VAL A 477 1.05 -0.74 -8.03
N SER A 478 1.74 -0.14 -9.00
CA SER A 478 1.33 -0.12 -10.41
C SER A 478 2.38 -0.76 -11.31
N ASN A 479 1.96 -1.21 -12.49
CA ASN A 479 2.89 -1.56 -13.56
C ASN A 479 3.76 -0.37 -13.96
N ASP A 480 4.82 -0.66 -14.72
CA ASP A 480 5.63 0.34 -15.40
C ASP A 480 4.77 1.18 -16.34
N PHE A 481 5.08 2.47 -16.45
CA PHE A 481 4.25 3.44 -17.17
C PHE A 481 3.98 3.08 -18.64
N CYS A 482 4.90 2.42 -19.30
CA CYS A 482 4.79 2.00 -20.69
C CYS A 482 4.22 0.58 -20.88
N TYR A 483 3.99 -0.18 -19.80
CA TYR A 483 3.54 -1.56 -19.84
C TYR A 483 2.18 -1.74 -19.16
N GLY A 484 1.09 -1.48 -19.86
CA GLY A 484 -0.25 -1.74 -19.38
C GLY A 484 -0.85 -0.63 -18.51
N GLU A 485 -1.84 -1.01 -17.72
CA GLU A 485 -2.71 -0.08 -16.98
C GLU A 485 -2.04 0.46 -15.70
N SER A 486 -1.07 1.37 -15.84
CA SER A 486 -0.39 1.97 -14.67
C SER A 486 -1.26 2.97 -13.88
N TRP A 487 -2.49 3.25 -14.32
CA TRP A 487 -3.50 3.99 -13.53
C TRP A 487 -4.23 3.14 -12.49
N ASP A 488 -4.02 1.84 -12.48
CA ASP A 488 -4.67 0.92 -11.54
C ASP A 488 -4.10 1.00 -10.10
N VAL A 489 -3.18 1.92 -9.84
CA VAL A 489 -2.62 2.19 -8.52
C VAL A 489 -3.69 2.30 -7.43
N GLY A 490 -4.81 2.99 -7.72
CA GLY A 490 -5.94 3.11 -6.79
C GLY A 490 -6.63 1.77 -6.49
N VAL A 491 -6.58 0.80 -7.39
CA VAL A 491 -7.14 -0.54 -7.17
C VAL A 491 -6.28 -1.33 -6.18
N SER A 492 -4.95 -1.22 -6.28
CA SER A 492 -4.00 -1.94 -5.43
C SER A 492 -3.74 -1.26 -4.07
N SER A 493 -4.10 0.01 -3.92
CA SER A 493 -3.71 0.87 -2.80
C SER A 493 -4.25 0.46 -1.43
N LEU A 494 -5.40 -0.24 -1.35
CA LEU A 494 -6.11 -0.45 -0.08
C LEU A 494 -5.26 -1.14 0.98
N LEU A 495 -4.52 -2.20 0.61
CA LEU A 495 -3.68 -2.94 1.55
C LEU A 495 -2.52 -2.06 2.07
N VAL A 496 -1.82 -1.39 1.17
CA VAL A 496 -0.66 -0.56 1.50
C VAL A 496 -1.08 0.59 2.42
N TRP A 497 -2.18 1.29 2.08
CA TRP A 497 -2.73 2.36 2.89
C TRP A 497 -3.17 1.87 4.29
N ALA A 498 -3.88 0.76 4.38
CA ALA A 498 -4.34 0.23 5.66
C ALA A 498 -3.19 -0.10 6.61
N LEU A 499 -2.05 -0.52 6.06
CA LEU A 499 -0.82 -0.78 6.80
C LEU A 499 0.02 0.48 7.09
N GLY A 500 -0.49 1.68 6.76
CA GLY A 500 0.14 2.97 7.08
C GLY A 500 1.31 3.34 6.19
N LYS A 501 1.38 2.74 5.00
CA LYS A 501 2.37 3.06 3.98
C LYS A 501 1.71 3.74 2.78
N ALA A 502 2.50 4.46 1.97
CA ALA A 502 1.98 5.14 0.82
C ALA A 502 2.06 4.26 -0.45
N PRO A 503 0.94 4.05 -1.17
CA PRO A 503 0.99 3.38 -2.45
C PRO A 503 1.55 4.32 -3.52
N SER A 504 2.62 3.92 -4.20
CA SER A 504 3.24 4.71 -5.25
C SER A 504 2.85 4.22 -6.65
N LYS A 505 2.67 5.19 -7.52
CA LYS A 505 2.60 4.98 -8.96
C LYS A 505 4.01 5.04 -9.54
N ASP A 506 4.21 4.41 -10.70
CA ASP A 506 5.34 4.69 -11.57
C ASP A 506 5.29 6.14 -12.08
N THR A 507 6.36 6.56 -12.75
CA THR A 507 6.41 7.83 -13.45
C THR A 507 5.18 8.11 -14.31
N LEU A 508 5.02 9.33 -14.76
CA LEU A 508 3.95 9.72 -15.67
C LEU A 508 4.37 10.88 -16.59
N TRP A 509 3.66 11.02 -17.68
CA TRP A 509 3.69 12.23 -18.48
C TRP A 509 2.52 13.15 -18.12
N THR A 510 2.78 14.45 -18.17
CA THR A 510 1.72 15.46 -18.04
C THR A 510 1.09 15.82 -19.38
N SER A 511 1.69 15.41 -20.49
CA SER A 511 1.24 15.75 -21.85
C SER A 511 1.49 14.62 -22.84
N ASP A 512 0.52 14.36 -23.72
CA ASP A 512 0.65 13.43 -24.86
C ASP A 512 1.65 13.90 -25.93
N ASN A 513 2.06 15.16 -25.91
CA ASN A 513 3.06 15.70 -26.83
C ASN A 513 4.42 15.00 -26.72
N ASN A 514 4.68 14.35 -25.60
CA ASN A 514 5.88 13.53 -25.40
C ASN A 514 6.01 12.39 -26.43
N ARG A 515 4.91 11.87 -26.97
CA ARG A 515 4.94 10.84 -28.02
C ARG A 515 5.60 11.30 -29.31
N THR A 516 5.32 12.52 -29.73
CA THR A 516 5.88 13.06 -30.97
C THR A 516 7.35 13.40 -30.86
N ALA A 517 7.82 13.65 -29.64
CA ALA A 517 9.21 13.93 -29.35
C ALA A 517 10.11 12.68 -29.38
N THR A 518 9.53 11.48 -29.25
CA THR A 518 10.28 10.22 -29.13
C THR A 518 9.79 9.12 -30.08
N PRO A 519 9.70 9.40 -31.40
CA PRO A 519 9.22 8.40 -32.36
C PRO A 519 10.15 7.16 -32.34
N GLY A 520 9.54 5.99 -32.19
CA GLY A 520 10.28 4.70 -32.17
C GLY A 520 10.92 4.37 -30.83
N CYS A 521 10.68 5.14 -29.77
CA CYS A 521 11.08 4.77 -28.42
C CYS A 521 10.28 3.56 -27.95
N PRO A 522 10.93 2.44 -27.53
CA PRO A 522 10.22 1.26 -27.06
C PRO A 522 9.46 1.48 -25.74
N TRP A 523 9.83 2.55 -25.01
CA TRP A 523 9.23 2.97 -23.75
C TRP A 523 8.08 3.97 -23.92
N THR A 524 7.60 4.18 -25.16
CA THR A 524 6.47 5.07 -25.42
C THR A 524 5.15 4.35 -25.12
N PRO A 525 4.36 4.81 -24.14
CA PRO A 525 3.08 4.22 -23.83
C PRO A 525 2.12 4.30 -25.03
N ASP A 526 1.19 3.35 -25.13
CA ASP A 526 0.13 3.39 -26.12
C ASP A 526 -0.90 4.50 -25.82
N HIS A 527 -1.91 4.65 -26.69
CA HIS A 527 -2.92 5.71 -26.55
C HIS A 527 -3.74 5.60 -25.27
N GLU A 528 -4.02 4.38 -24.80
CA GLU A 528 -4.80 4.18 -23.57
C GLU A 528 -3.99 4.51 -22.33
N THR A 529 -2.69 4.26 -22.37
CA THR A 529 -1.79 4.49 -21.23
C THR A 529 -1.35 5.95 -21.11
N ALA A 530 -1.54 6.78 -22.14
CA ALA A 530 -1.12 8.17 -22.16
C ALA A 530 -2.12 9.18 -21.56
N ALA A 531 -3.16 8.73 -20.88
CA ALA A 531 -4.19 9.59 -20.28
C ALA A 531 -3.65 10.48 -19.14
N ALA A 532 -2.89 11.52 -19.48
CA ALA A 532 -2.17 12.38 -18.54
C ALA A 532 -3.05 12.93 -17.39
N PRO A 533 -4.26 13.46 -17.60
CA PRO A 533 -5.11 13.92 -16.51
C PRO A 533 -5.49 12.79 -15.53
N LEU A 534 -5.70 11.57 -16.01
CA LEU A 534 -6.01 10.40 -15.19
C LEU A 534 -4.78 10.00 -14.37
N HIS A 535 -3.61 9.90 -15.00
CA HIS A 535 -2.36 9.55 -14.32
C HIS A 535 -2.02 10.53 -13.19
N VAL A 536 -2.12 11.83 -13.44
CA VAL A 536 -1.88 12.85 -12.40
C VAL A 536 -2.90 12.75 -11.28
N ALA A 537 -4.19 12.55 -11.58
CA ALA A 537 -5.23 12.44 -10.57
C ALA A 537 -5.05 11.20 -9.68
N VAL A 538 -4.81 10.01 -10.26
CA VAL A 538 -4.66 8.78 -9.46
C VAL A 538 -3.34 8.79 -8.68
N ALA A 539 -2.24 9.28 -9.24
CA ALA A 539 -0.97 9.40 -8.54
C ALA A 539 -1.09 10.33 -7.33
N LEU A 540 -1.60 11.55 -7.54
CA LEU A 540 -1.78 12.52 -6.46
C LEU A 540 -2.69 12.01 -5.35
N MET A 541 -3.86 11.48 -5.71
CA MET A 541 -4.87 11.08 -4.73
C MET A 541 -4.52 9.75 -4.04
N SER A 542 -3.61 8.96 -4.60
CA SER A 542 -3.08 7.76 -3.93
C SER A 542 -2.18 8.09 -2.73
N GLY A 543 -1.61 9.31 -2.69
CA GLY A 543 -0.82 9.80 -1.55
C GLY A 543 0.62 9.32 -1.54
N GLY A 544 1.06 8.56 -2.55
CA GLY A 544 2.45 8.16 -2.77
C GLY A 544 3.26 9.24 -3.52
N PRO A 545 4.52 8.94 -3.85
CA PRO A 545 5.33 9.79 -4.72
C PRO A 545 4.64 10.11 -6.03
N VAL A 546 4.82 11.34 -6.50
CA VAL A 546 4.39 11.80 -7.83
C VAL A 546 5.63 12.28 -8.58
N GLY A 547 6.05 11.51 -9.56
CA GLY A 547 7.20 11.80 -10.38
C GLY A 547 6.80 11.96 -11.85
N ILE A 548 7.11 13.12 -12.44
CA ILE A 548 6.92 13.37 -13.86
C ILE A 548 8.18 13.04 -14.65
N SER A 549 8.03 12.65 -15.91
CA SER A 549 9.16 12.30 -16.78
C SER A 549 9.01 12.92 -18.19
N ASP A 550 8.38 14.09 -18.28
CA ASP A 550 8.22 14.81 -19.54
C ASP A 550 9.57 15.27 -20.12
N GLY A 551 9.69 15.22 -21.45
CA GLY A 551 10.82 15.81 -22.17
C GLY A 551 10.82 17.34 -22.10
N LEU A 552 11.94 17.95 -22.53
CA LEU A 552 12.08 19.40 -22.67
C LEU A 552 10.98 19.98 -23.57
N GLY A 553 10.31 21.03 -23.09
CA GLY A 553 9.23 21.71 -23.82
C GLY A 553 7.92 20.92 -23.91
N HIS A 554 7.77 19.80 -23.20
CA HIS A 554 6.59 18.91 -23.29
C HIS A 554 5.77 18.81 -22.01
N THR A 555 6.08 19.56 -20.96
CA THR A 555 5.29 19.57 -19.71
C THR A 555 4.03 20.42 -19.87
N ASP A 556 2.86 19.83 -19.50
CA ASP A 556 1.64 20.59 -19.28
C ASP A 556 1.68 21.20 -17.86
N TYR A 557 2.05 22.48 -17.80
CA TYR A 557 2.20 23.19 -16.53
C TYR A 557 0.87 23.48 -15.85
N ASP A 558 -0.23 23.60 -16.56
CA ASP A 558 -1.55 23.83 -15.98
C ASP A 558 -2.02 22.56 -15.27
N LEU A 559 -1.85 21.40 -15.91
CA LEU A 559 -2.15 20.12 -15.29
C LEU A 559 -1.24 19.86 -14.08
N LEU A 560 0.07 20.06 -14.21
CA LEU A 560 1.02 19.86 -13.10
C LEU A 560 0.70 20.79 -11.92
N LYS A 561 0.47 22.07 -12.16
CA LYS A 561 0.09 23.04 -11.12
C LYS A 561 -1.24 22.75 -10.46
N SER A 562 -2.13 22.01 -11.14
CA SER A 562 -3.37 21.55 -10.48
C SER A 562 -3.14 20.51 -9.38
N ALA A 563 -1.96 19.90 -9.30
CA ALA A 563 -1.58 18.90 -8.31
C ALA A 563 -0.74 19.48 -7.15
N ILE A 564 -0.11 20.63 -7.33
CA ILE A 564 0.90 21.17 -6.40
C ILE A 564 0.58 22.60 -5.94
N SER A 565 1.18 23.02 -4.83
CA SER A 565 1.31 24.43 -4.44
C SER A 565 2.48 25.09 -5.14
N ALA A 566 2.65 26.41 -4.99
CA ALA A 566 3.70 27.16 -5.69
C ALA A 566 5.13 26.73 -5.32
N ASP A 567 5.33 26.05 -4.20
CA ASP A 567 6.62 25.50 -3.74
C ASP A 567 6.80 24.01 -4.06
N GLY A 568 5.96 23.45 -4.92
CA GLY A 568 6.03 22.03 -5.33
C GLY A 568 5.44 21.04 -4.32
N THR A 569 4.77 21.50 -3.25
CA THR A 569 4.11 20.59 -2.30
C THR A 569 2.93 19.90 -2.95
N LEU A 570 2.88 18.57 -2.87
CA LEU A 570 1.78 17.75 -3.36
C LEU A 570 0.50 17.99 -2.56
N LEU A 571 -0.55 18.46 -3.20
CA LEU A 571 -1.86 18.72 -2.57
C LEU A 571 -2.74 17.46 -2.61
N ASN A 572 -2.31 16.38 -1.97
CA ASN A 572 -2.98 15.09 -1.95
C ASN A 572 -4.16 15.04 -0.95
N ALA A 573 -4.93 13.96 -1.00
CA ALA A 573 -5.97 13.63 -0.02
C ALA A 573 -5.35 13.05 1.26
N ALA A 574 -6.13 12.96 2.34
CA ALA A 574 -5.66 12.35 3.60
C ALA A 574 -5.69 10.83 3.55
N LYS A 575 -6.67 10.24 2.86
CA LYS A 575 -6.76 8.80 2.59
C LYS A 575 -6.35 8.54 1.16
N SER A 576 -5.51 7.53 0.97
CA SER A 576 -5.19 7.04 -0.38
C SER A 576 -6.45 6.68 -1.18
N LEU A 577 -6.42 6.98 -2.45
CA LEU A 577 -7.46 6.59 -3.40
C LEU A 577 -7.52 5.06 -3.49
N THR A 578 -8.69 4.49 -3.20
CA THR A 578 -8.91 3.03 -3.25
C THR A 578 -10.23 2.72 -3.92
N SER A 579 -10.39 1.52 -4.48
CA SER A 579 -11.68 1.07 -4.99
C SER A 579 -12.77 1.19 -3.92
N VAL A 580 -13.96 1.62 -4.31
CA VAL A 580 -15.13 1.65 -3.42
C VAL A 580 -15.64 0.25 -3.14
N ASP A 581 -16.35 0.05 -2.02
CA ASP A 581 -16.75 -1.28 -1.52
C ASP A 581 -17.60 -2.07 -2.52
N SER A 582 -18.46 -1.44 -3.30
CA SER A 582 -19.23 -2.13 -4.34
C SER A 582 -18.33 -2.74 -5.44
N ILE A 583 -17.26 -2.05 -5.81
CA ILE A 583 -16.24 -2.58 -6.75
C ILE A 583 -15.51 -3.77 -6.13
N LEU A 584 -15.03 -3.62 -4.88
CA LEU A 584 -14.32 -4.68 -4.14
C LEU A 584 -15.21 -5.92 -3.93
N ALA A 585 -16.51 -5.72 -3.79
CA ALA A 585 -17.50 -6.79 -3.68
C ALA A 585 -17.89 -7.44 -5.03
N GLY A 586 -17.24 -7.06 -6.14
CA GLY A 586 -17.53 -7.59 -7.47
C GLY A 586 -18.85 -7.10 -8.07
N LYS A 587 -19.43 -6.00 -7.56
CA LYS A 587 -20.67 -5.39 -8.05
C LYS A 587 -20.43 -4.18 -8.94
N GLY A 588 -19.19 -3.95 -9.34
CA GLY A 588 -18.81 -2.85 -10.20
C GLY A 588 -19.18 -3.06 -11.68
N PRO A 589 -19.11 -2.01 -12.50
CA PRO A 589 -19.26 -2.12 -13.94
C PRO A 589 -18.11 -2.92 -14.55
N ALA A 590 -18.42 -3.71 -15.58
CA ALA A 590 -17.41 -4.51 -16.27
C ALA A 590 -16.31 -3.61 -16.87
N GLY A 591 -15.06 -3.75 -16.40
CA GLY A 591 -13.89 -3.03 -16.86
C GLY A 591 -13.83 -1.54 -16.45
N GLY A 592 -14.84 -1.03 -15.73
CA GLY A 592 -14.84 0.35 -15.22
C GLY A 592 -14.32 0.43 -13.78
N HIS A 593 -13.84 1.61 -13.41
CA HIS A 593 -13.27 1.88 -12.08
C HIS A 593 -13.99 3.04 -11.39
N VAL A 594 -14.26 2.87 -10.11
CA VAL A 594 -14.71 3.93 -9.19
C VAL A 594 -13.88 3.83 -7.93
N LEU A 595 -13.13 4.89 -7.67
CA LEU A 595 -12.18 4.97 -6.57
C LEU A 595 -12.59 6.09 -5.63
N GLY A 596 -12.41 5.90 -4.32
CA GLY A 596 -12.77 6.86 -3.29
C GLY A 596 -11.58 7.28 -2.42
N ALA A 597 -11.52 8.56 -2.11
CA ALA A 597 -10.61 9.15 -1.14
C ALA A 597 -11.38 10.10 -0.22
N HIS A 598 -10.76 10.56 0.86
CA HIS A 598 -11.38 11.58 1.71
C HIS A 598 -10.36 12.57 2.27
N VAL A 599 -10.90 13.68 2.76
CA VAL A 599 -10.19 14.73 3.47
C VAL A 599 -10.95 15.03 4.77
N PRO A 600 -10.30 15.13 5.94
CA PRO A 600 -10.97 15.54 7.17
C PRO A 600 -11.63 16.92 7.03
N PHE A 601 -12.85 17.05 7.57
CA PHE A 601 -13.60 18.29 7.60
C PHE A 601 -14.16 18.52 9.00
N GLY A 602 -13.42 19.21 9.83
CA GLY A 602 -13.71 19.32 11.24
C GLY A 602 -13.55 18.00 12.00
N SER A 603 -14.20 17.89 13.15
CA SER A 603 -14.10 16.70 14.02
C SER A 603 -15.13 15.61 13.72
N ALA A 604 -16.19 15.91 12.95
CA ALA A 604 -17.36 15.03 12.82
C ALA A 604 -17.71 14.67 11.38
N ALA A 605 -17.00 15.21 10.37
CA ALA A 605 -17.30 14.96 8.97
C ALA A 605 -16.03 14.82 8.13
N ALA A 606 -16.19 14.31 6.92
CA ALA A 606 -15.16 14.30 5.89
C ALA A 606 -15.73 14.87 4.59
N ALA A 607 -14.89 15.53 3.79
CA ALA A 607 -15.16 15.74 2.39
C ALA A 607 -14.69 14.51 1.62
N HIS A 608 -15.48 14.04 0.66
CA HIS A 608 -15.19 12.81 -0.10
C HIS A 608 -14.89 13.12 -1.55
N GLY A 609 -13.83 12.50 -2.07
CA GLY A 609 -13.46 12.56 -3.48
C GLY A 609 -13.69 11.22 -4.16
N LEU A 610 -14.30 11.25 -5.34
CA LEU A 610 -14.51 10.08 -6.20
C LEU A 610 -13.78 10.31 -7.52
N VAL A 611 -13.08 9.30 -8.01
CA VAL A 611 -12.48 9.25 -9.34
C VAL A 611 -13.10 8.10 -10.10
N SER A 612 -13.67 8.37 -11.26
CA SER A 612 -14.21 7.32 -12.13
C SER A 612 -13.64 7.41 -13.54
N PHE A 613 -13.43 6.26 -14.15
CA PHE A 613 -12.93 6.11 -15.50
C PHE A 613 -13.32 4.76 -16.10
N LYS A 614 -13.30 4.66 -17.42
CA LYS A 614 -13.74 3.47 -18.18
C LYS A 614 -15.18 3.03 -17.87
N LEU A 615 -16.05 3.93 -17.44
CA LEU A 615 -17.47 3.64 -17.23
C LEU A 615 -18.22 3.66 -18.55
N LYS A 616 -18.74 2.52 -19.01
CA LYS A 616 -19.59 2.44 -20.21
C LYS A 616 -20.95 3.09 -19.99
N ASP A 617 -21.49 2.95 -18.79
CA ASP A 617 -22.78 3.50 -18.36
C ASP A 617 -22.59 4.33 -17.08
N PRO A 618 -23.52 5.26 -16.77
CA PRO A 618 -23.52 5.97 -15.50
C PRO A 618 -23.55 5.01 -14.32
N PHE A 619 -22.75 5.27 -13.29
CA PHE A 619 -22.63 4.42 -12.10
C PHE A 619 -23.22 5.09 -10.86
N ALA A 620 -24.13 4.36 -10.19
CA ALA A 620 -24.76 4.82 -8.96
C ALA A 620 -23.87 4.50 -7.74
N VAL A 621 -23.40 5.53 -7.04
CA VAL A 621 -22.64 5.42 -5.79
C VAL A 621 -23.58 5.55 -4.63
N ASN A 622 -23.59 4.57 -3.72
CA ASN A 622 -24.45 4.53 -2.55
C ASN A 622 -23.70 4.91 -1.26
N ALA A 623 -24.41 5.15 -0.17
CA ALA A 623 -23.80 5.53 1.10
C ALA A 623 -22.78 4.50 1.62
N SER A 624 -22.99 3.21 1.34
CA SER A 624 -22.06 2.13 1.68
C SER A 624 -20.72 2.15 0.96
N ASP A 625 -20.60 2.94 -0.11
CA ASP A 625 -19.37 3.07 -0.89
C ASP A 625 -18.39 4.11 -0.31
N PHE A 626 -18.81 4.87 0.69
CA PHE A 626 -18.01 5.92 1.29
C PHE A 626 -17.29 5.45 2.55
N TYR A 627 -16.01 5.76 2.65
CA TYR A 627 -15.21 5.59 3.86
C TYR A 627 -14.46 6.90 4.19
N PRO A 628 -14.55 7.43 5.45
CA PRO A 628 -15.49 6.99 6.48
C PRO A 628 -16.95 7.14 6.02
N PRO A 629 -17.93 6.52 6.71
CA PRO A 629 -19.34 6.66 6.36
C PRO A 629 -19.76 8.13 6.29
N LEU A 630 -20.64 8.45 5.35
CA LEU A 630 -21.23 9.79 5.27
C LEU A 630 -22.00 10.10 6.56
N ALA A 631 -21.78 11.30 7.10
CA ALA A 631 -22.51 11.76 8.29
C ALA A 631 -24.02 11.83 8.01
N ALA A 632 -24.84 11.12 8.79
CA ALA A 632 -26.25 10.85 8.50
C ALA A 632 -27.14 12.09 8.33
N ASN A 633 -26.82 13.17 9.09
CA ASN A 633 -27.63 14.40 9.12
C ASN A 633 -26.94 15.57 8.40
N VAL A 634 -25.93 15.29 7.57
CA VAL A 634 -25.19 16.32 6.85
C VAL A 634 -25.64 16.34 5.39
N THR A 635 -25.90 17.56 4.90
CA THR A 635 -26.04 17.83 3.47
C THR A 635 -24.66 18.02 2.88
N PHE A 636 -24.43 17.50 1.68
CA PHE A 636 -23.19 17.65 0.93
C PHE A 636 -23.42 18.45 -0.34
N ALA A 637 -22.56 19.43 -0.59
CA ALA A 637 -22.45 20.09 -1.89
C ALA A 637 -21.56 19.22 -2.79
N VAL A 638 -22.12 18.78 -3.92
CA VAL A 638 -21.47 17.89 -4.89
C VAL A 638 -20.99 18.69 -6.08
N ARG A 639 -19.72 18.54 -6.44
CA ARG A 639 -19.12 19.21 -7.58
C ARG A 639 -18.22 18.29 -8.39
N GLU A 640 -18.40 18.28 -9.70
CA GLU A 640 -17.42 17.72 -10.64
C GLU A 640 -16.30 18.72 -10.90
N ARG A 641 -15.04 18.27 -10.96
CA ARG A 641 -13.87 19.12 -11.17
C ARG A 641 -13.97 19.94 -12.46
N LEU A 642 -14.41 19.32 -13.55
CA LEU A 642 -14.60 19.95 -14.86
C LEU A 642 -16.03 20.44 -15.09
N GLY A 643 -16.85 20.52 -14.03
CA GLY A 643 -18.22 21.04 -14.10
C GLY A 643 -18.28 22.55 -14.39
N ALA A 644 -19.51 23.06 -14.47
CA ALA A 644 -19.77 24.47 -14.74
C ALA A 644 -18.97 25.41 -13.81
N PRO A 645 -18.45 26.56 -14.30
CA PRO A 645 -17.70 27.47 -13.48
C PRO A 645 -18.51 27.98 -12.28
N CYS A 646 -17.86 28.09 -11.11
CA CYS A 646 -18.42 28.71 -9.92
C CYS A 646 -18.10 30.21 -9.96
N ALA A 647 -18.97 31.00 -10.55
CA ALA A 647 -18.77 32.45 -10.61
C ALA A 647 -19.14 33.10 -9.28
N ASP A 648 -18.37 34.12 -8.84
CA ASP A 648 -18.66 34.90 -7.65
C ASP A 648 -20.04 35.56 -7.71
N GLY A 649 -20.79 35.50 -6.61
CA GLY A 649 -22.16 36.00 -6.54
C GLY A 649 -23.23 35.16 -7.25
N ALA A 650 -22.86 34.11 -7.99
CA ALA A 650 -23.82 33.25 -8.68
C ALA A 650 -24.61 32.35 -7.69
N PRO A 651 -25.84 31.93 -8.05
CA PRO A 651 -26.57 30.93 -7.26
C PRO A 651 -25.75 29.62 -7.15
N ALA A 652 -25.70 29.01 -5.98
CA ALA A 652 -24.96 27.76 -5.75
C ALA A 652 -25.38 26.65 -6.73
N ALA A 653 -26.67 26.57 -7.09
CA ALA A 653 -27.20 25.59 -8.03
C ALA A 653 -26.63 25.68 -9.46
N SER A 654 -25.94 26.78 -9.82
CA SER A 654 -25.24 26.90 -11.10
C SER A 654 -23.89 26.19 -11.12
N CYS A 655 -23.35 25.76 -9.97
CA CYS A 655 -22.03 25.14 -9.88
C CYS A 655 -21.97 23.85 -9.04
N VAL A 656 -22.92 23.61 -8.18
CA VAL A 656 -23.02 22.40 -7.33
C VAL A 656 -24.42 21.83 -7.34
N THR A 657 -24.53 20.53 -7.05
CA THR A 657 -25.79 19.89 -6.64
C THR A 657 -25.70 19.54 -5.15
N PHE A 658 -26.84 19.18 -4.53
CA PHE A 658 -26.87 18.84 -3.12
C PHE A 658 -27.38 17.41 -2.92
N THR A 659 -26.78 16.69 -1.98
CA THR A 659 -27.17 15.32 -1.61
C THR A 659 -27.05 15.08 -0.11
N THR A 660 -27.55 13.95 0.36
CA THR A 660 -27.41 13.48 1.76
C THR A 660 -27.08 12.00 1.78
N ALA A 661 -26.64 11.51 2.94
CA ALA A 661 -26.38 10.08 3.14
C ALA A 661 -27.64 9.20 2.93
N ALA A 662 -28.84 9.77 3.08
CA ALA A 662 -30.11 9.05 2.88
C ALA A 662 -30.54 8.98 1.39
N ALA A 663 -29.88 9.71 0.49
CA ALA A 663 -30.17 9.63 -0.93
C ALA A 663 -29.74 8.29 -1.53
N ALA A 664 -30.51 7.76 -2.45
CA ALA A 664 -30.23 6.51 -3.13
C ALA A 664 -30.51 6.63 -4.65
N PRO A 665 -29.48 6.82 -5.48
CA PRO A 665 -28.06 6.92 -5.12
C PRO A 665 -27.69 8.26 -4.44
N VAL A 666 -26.57 8.27 -3.73
CA VAL A 666 -25.99 9.50 -3.17
C VAL A 666 -25.45 10.39 -4.33
N VAL A 667 -24.75 9.77 -5.25
CA VAL A 667 -24.21 10.41 -6.47
C VAL A 667 -24.34 9.44 -7.63
N THR A 668 -24.66 9.95 -8.81
CA THR A 668 -24.53 9.21 -10.07
C THR A 668 -23.35 9.77 -10.85
N LEU A 669 -22.32 8.96 -11.06
CA LEU A 669 -21.16 9.31 -11.85
C LEU A 669 -21.47 9.14 -13.35
N PRO A 670 -21.02 10.08 -14.21
CA PRO A 670 -21.29 9.99 -15.64
C PRO A 670 -20.52 8.83 -16.30
N ALA A 671 -20.98 8.40 -17.45
CA ALA A 671 -20.20 7.52 -18.31
C ALA A 671 -18.88 8.21 -18.72
N SER A 672 -17.80 7.42 -18.72
CA SER A 672 -16.43 7.86 -19.05
C SER A 672 -15.73 6.77 -19.86
N ASP A 673 -16.39 6.32 -20.95
CA ASP A 673 -15.88 5.25 -21.80
C ASP A 673 -14.78 5.76 -22.72
N PHE A 674 -13.61 5.15 -22.64
CA PHE A 674 -12.46 5.49 -23.50
C PHE A 674 -12.46 4.76 -24.84
N SER A 675 -13.38 3.84 -25.09
CA SER A 675 -13.37 2.96 -26.28
C SER A 675 -13.46 3.70 -27.61
N ASN A 676 -13.97 4.94 -27.60
CA ASN A 676 -14.10 5.80 -28.77
C ASN A 676 -13.24 7.07 -28.70
N ALA A 677 -12.37 7.18 -27.73
CA ALA A 677 -11.54 8.36 -27.53
C ALA A 677 -10.51 8.49 -28.67
N THR A 678 -10.47 9.64 -29.31
CA THR A 678 -9.37 10.01 -30.20
C THR A 678 -8.17 10.45 -29.35
N ALA A 679 -6.99 10.06 -29.76
CA ALA A 679 -5.76 10.38 -29.03
C ALA A 679 -5.70 11.86 -28.61
N GLY A 680 -5.58 12.11 -27.32
CA GLY A 680 -5.24 13.41 -26.76
C GLY A 680 -6.35 14.25 -26.14
N THR A 681 -7.64 13.90 -26.23
CA THR A 681 -8.72 14.81 -25.79
C THR A 681 -9.72 14.21 -24.80
N ASP A 682 -9.91 12.88 -24.77
CA ASP A 682 -11.13 12.32 -24.16
C ASP A 682 -10.87 11.43 -22.93
N TYR A 683 -9.62 11.33 -22.44
CA TYR A 683 -9.25 10.50 -21.29
C TYR A 683 -9.29 11.22 -19.94
N ALA A 684 -10.07 12.29 -19.81
CA ALA A 684 -10.20 12.98 -18.54
C ALA A 684 -11.05 12.14 -17.58
N PRO A 685 -10.55 11.77 -16.40
CA PRO A 685 -11.35 11.10 -15.39
C PRO A 685 -12.43 12.05 -14.88
N ALA A 686 -13.60 11.52 -14.54
CA ALA A 686 -14.54 12.28 -13.73
C ALA A 686 -14.01 12.31 -12.27
N VAL A 687 -13.71 13.50 -11.80
CA VAL A 687 -13.31 13.75 -10.41
C VAL A 687 -14.42 14.53 -9.72
N THR A 688 -15.11 13.89 -8.78
CA THR A 688 -16.27 14.46 -8.09
C THR A 688 -15.96 14.61 -6.61
N TRP A 689 -16.21 15.80 -6.05
CA TRP A 689 -16.04 16.08 -4.63
C TRP A 689 -17.38 16.35 -3.96
N LEU A 690 -17.55 15.80 -2.74
CA LEU A 690 -18.67 16.04 -1.85
C LEU A 690 -18.13 16.81 -0.63
N ALA A 691 -18.48 18.08 -0.51
CA ALA A 691 -18.08 18.93 0.61
C ALA A 691 -19.24 19.07 1.60
N PRO A 692 -19.02 18.86 2.92
CA PRO A 692 -20.06 19.02 3.93
C PRO A 692 -20.60 20.47 3.97
N VAL A 693 -21.90 20.59 4.12
CA VAL A 693 -22.57 21.87 4.41
C VAL A 693 -22.74 21.99 5.91
N CYS A 694 -22.23 23.06 6.51
CA CYS A 694 -22.37 23.34 7.94
C CYS A 694 -23.83 23.69 8.31
N GLU A 695 -24.19 23.55 9.57
CA GLU A 695 -25.52 23.95 10.07
C GLU A 695 -25.83 25.44 9.82
N SER A 696 -24.82 26.29 9.76
CA SER A 696 -24.94 27.69 9.35
C SER A 696 -25.31 27.88 7.86
N GLY A 697 -25.42 26.80 7.06
CA GLY A 697 -25.68 26.84 5.63
C GLY A 697 -24.47 27.16 4.75
N HIS A 698 -23.27 27.30 5.36
CA HIS A 698 -22.02 27.51 4.61
C HIS A 698 -21.40 26.19 4.19
N ALA A 699 -20.70 26.16 3.05
CA ALA A 699 -19.89 25.03 2.62
C ALA A 699 -18.58 25.51 2.01
N LEU A 700 -17.44 24.96 2.48
CA LEU A 700 -16.13 25.23 1.88
C LEU A 700 -15.93 24.31 0.69
N LEU A 701 -15.79 24.87 -0.51
CA LEU A 701 -15.47 24.11 -1.73
C LEU A 701 -13.95 24.06 -1.99
N GLY A 702 -13.19 25.00 -1.39
CA GLY A 702 -11.73 25.05 -1.43
C GLY A 702 -11.14 25.74 -2.66
N ASP A 703 -9.94 25.34 -3.06
CA ASP A 703 -9.24 25.82 -4.25
C ASP A 703 -9.66 24.95 -5.46
N LEU A 704 -10.64 25.44 -6.21
CA LEU A 704 -11.23 24.69 -7.34
C LEU A 704 -10.27 24.50 -8.54
N GLY A 705 -9.15 25.21 -8.57
CA GLY A 705 -8.09 25.00 -9.56
C GLY A 705 -7.29 23.71 -9.31
N LYS A 706 -7.44 23.10 -8.12
CA LYS A 706 -6.70 21.89 -7.74
C LYS A 706 -7.52 20.61 -7.95
N ILE A 707 -6.81 19.49 -8.14
CA ILE A 707 -7.43 18.14 -8.23
C ILE A 707 -8.06 17.78 -6.90
N VAL A 708 -7.40 18.11 -5.78
CA VAL A 708 -7.91 17.95 -4.41
C VAL A 708 -8.18 19.34 -3.82
N PRO A 709 -9.37 19.91 -4.04
CA PRO A 709 -9.67 21.31 -3.66
C PRO A 709 -9.55 21.59 -2.18
N LEU A 710 -9.78 20.59 -1.34
CA LEU A 710 -9.74 20.67 0.13
C LEU A 710 -8.53 19.91 0.71
N SER A 711 -7.42 19.81 -0.02
CA SER A 711 -6.23 19.11 0.47
C SER A 711 -5.84 19.53 1.89
N PRO A 712 -5.57 18.58 2.81
CA PRO A 712 -5.15 18.88 4.18
C PRO A 712 -3.78 19.57 4.24
N LYS A 713 -3.02 19.58 3.14
CA LYS A 713 -1.78 20.33 3.01
C LYS A 713 -2.03 21.79 2.56
N ARG A 714 -3.24 22.13 2.13
CA ARG A 714 -3.69 23.47 1.77
C ARG A 714 -4.63 24.05 2.83
N PHE A 715 -5.55 23.23 3.36
CA PHE A 715 -6.54 23.67 4.33
C PHE A 715 -6.43 22.82 5.59
N THR A 716 -5.97 23.43 6.67
CA THR A 716 -5.88 22.80 7.99
C THR A 716 -6.94 23.39 8.92
N LYS A 717 -7.23 22.69 10.03
CA LYS A 717 -8.14 23.18 11.08
C LYS A 717 -9.52 23.62 10.56
N ILE A 718 -10.03 23.01 9.47
CA ILE A 718 -11.37 23.32 8.96
C ILE A 718 -12.39 23.03 10.06
N ALA A 719 -13.27 23.99 10.38
CA ALA A 719 -14.34 23.81 11.34
C ALA A 719 -15.60 24.57 10.97
N CYS A 720 -16.76 23.94 11.16
CA CYS A 720 -18.04 24.60 11.12
C CYS A 720 -18.22 25.44 12.39
N THR A 721 -18.64 26.69 12.23
CA THR A 721 -18.98 27.59 13.31
C THR A 721 -20.46 28.00 13.22
N PRO A 722 -21.09 28.51 14.28
CA PRO A 722 -22.47 28.97 14.22
C PRO A 722 -22.72 30.08 13.17
N HIS A 723 -21.68 30.78 12.74
CA HIS A 723 -21.79 31.89 11.82
C HIS A 723 -21.13 31.67 10.46
N GLY A 724 -20.43 30.54 10.26
CA GLY A 724 -19.72 30.28 9.02
C GLY A 724 -18.79 29.07 9.10
N ILE A 725 -17.65 29.19 8.44
CA ILE A 725 -16.58 28.19 8.43
C ILE A 725 -15.28 28.91 8.77
N SER A 726 -14.48 28.32 9.64
CA SER A 726 -13.08 28.70 9.84
C SER A 726 -12.15 27.69 9.22
N ALA A 727 -11.02 28.13 8.70
CA ALA A 727 -9.97 27.25 8.18
C ALA A 727 -8.62 27.97 8.24
N THR A 728 -7.53 27.22 8.36
CA THR A 728 -6.19 27.77 8.13
C THR A 728 -5.76 27.43 6.72
N VAL A 729 -5.42 28.45 5.92
CA VAL A 729 -4.86 28.28 4.56
C VAL A 729 -3.34 28.21 4.67
N VAL A 730 -2.74 27.18 4.08
CA VAL A 730 -1.30 26.93 4.03
C VAL A 730 -0.80 27.03 2.59
N GLY A 731 0.37 27.63 2.39
CA GLY A 731 0.98 27.74 1.06
C GLY A 731 2.34 28.42 1.07
N ALA A 732 2.93 28.56 -0.09
CA ALA A 732 4.17 29.29 -0.24
C ALA A 732 3.97 30.78 0.09
N PRO A 733 4.97 31.46 0.66
CA PRO A 733 4.90 32.91 0.90
C PRO A 733 4.53 33.68 -0.38
N ARG A 734 3.51 34.53 -0.29
CA ARG A 734 2.94 35.33 -1.40
C ARG A 734 2.18 34.50 -2.46
N GLU A 735 1.94 33.22 -2.26
CA GLU A 735 1.07 32.44 -3.15
C GLU A 735 -0.36 32.99 -3.09
N GLU A 736 -0.98 33.17 -4.25
CA GLU A 736 -2.38 33.53 -4.37
C GLU A 736 -3.23 32.27 -4.42
N VAL A 737 -4.13 32.11 -3.46
CA VAL A 737 -5.02 30.94 -3.35
C VAL A 737 -6.45 31.39 -3.60
N PRO A 738 -7.10 30.99 -4.70
CA PRO A 738 -8.51 31.25 -4.93
C PRO A 738 -9.36 30.32 -4.06
N LEU A 739 -10.00 30.89 -3.05
CA LEU A 739 -10.89 30.19 -2.13
C LEU A 739 -12.33 30.32 -2.55
N THR A 740 -12.98 29.21 -2.83
CA THR A 740 -14.41 29.14 -3.16
C THR A 740 -15.20 28.56 -2.00
N TYR A 741 -16.29 29.20 -1.61
CA TYR A 741 -17.22 28.71 -0.60
C TYR A 741 -18.68 29.13 -0.92
N LEU A 742 -19.63 28.42 -0.32
CA LEU A 742 -21.04 28.75 -0.36
C LEU A 742 -21.44 29.49 0.92
N ARG A 743 -22.23 30.55 0.80
CA ARG A 743 -22.88 31.22 1.92
C ARG A 743 -24.41 31.23 1.75
N PRO A 744 -25.17 31.17 2.85
CA PRO A 744 -26.62 31.31 2.78
C PRO A 744 -27.02 32.72 2.34
N ALA A 745 -28.09 32.82 1.58
CA ALA A 745 -28.73 34.09 1.19
C ALA A 745 -30.26 33.92 1.14
N ALA A 746 -30.99 35.05 1.11
CA ALA A 746 -32.47 35.00 1.18
C ALA A 746 -33.12 34.18 0.04
N ALA A 747 -32.49 34.09 -1.12
CA ALA A 747 -32.96 33.35 -2.28
C ALA A 747 -32.28 31.96 -2.46
N GLY A 748 -31.64 31.44 -1.41
CA GLY A 748 -30.83 30.21 -1.47
C GLY A 748 -29.34 30.51 -1.33
N ALA A 749 -28.50 29.44 -1.33
CA ALA A 749 -27.06 29.62 -1.19
C ALA A 749 -26.45 30.28 -2.44
N VAL A 750 -25.44 31.13 -2.24
CA VAL A 750 -24.66 31.79 -3.30
C VAL A 750 -23.18 31.45 -3.19
N VAL A 751 -22.51 31.45 -4.34
CA VAL A 751 -21.06 31.24 -4.43
C VAL A 751 -20.34 32.52 -4.02
N GLN A 752 -19.24 32.36 -3.27
CA GLN A 752 -18.27 33.42 -3.00
C GLN A 752 -16.87 32.93 -3.37
N VAL A 753 -16.11 33.80 -4.02
CA VAL A 753 -14.72 33.56 -4.39
C VAL A 753 -13.86 34.66 -3.78
N LEU A 754 -12.89 34.24 -2.95
CA LEU A 754 -11.91 35.15 -2.35
C LEU A 754 -10.52 34.77 -2.85
N THR A 755 -9.68 35.76 -3.18
CA THR A 755 -8.26 35.52 -3.40
C THR A 755 -7.51 35.79 -2.09
N ILE A 756 -6.89 34.74 -1.58
CA ILE A 756 -6.08 34.78 -0.35
C ILE A 756 -4.61 34.88 -0.76
N VAL A 757 -3.91 35.89 -0.25
CA VAL A 757 -2.45 35.98 -0.42
C VAL A 757 -1.80 35.41 0.85
N VAL A 758 -1.08 34.31 0.69
CA VAL A 758 -0.40 33.62 1.81
C VAL A 758 0.69 34.55 2.39
N PRO A 759 0.69 34.85 3.70
CA PRO A 759 1.68 35.71 4.32
C PRO A 759 3.08 35.04 4.35
N PRO A 760 4.13 35.81 4.72
CA PRO A 760 5.48 35.27 4.86
C PRO A 760 5.61 34.11 5.87
N SER A 761 4.68 33.98 6.81
CA SER A 761 4.62 32.84 7.76
C SER A 761 4.23 31.51 7.10
N GLY A 762 3.69 31.53 5.88
CA GLY A 762 3.18 30.35 5.20
C GLY A 762 1.76 29.95 5.59
N GLU A 763 1.13 30.60 6.57
CA GLU A 763 -0.20 30.24 7.10
C GLU A 763 -1.07 31.50 7.35
N LEU A 764 -2.37 31.38 7.06
CA LEU A 764 -3.38 32.41 7.35
C LEU A 764 -4.65 31.74 7.90
N GLU A 765 -5.11 32.19 9.06
CA GLU A 765 -6.41 31.84 9.63
C GLU A 765 -7.54 32.71 9.04
N LEU A 766 -8.66 32.06 8.68
CA LEU A 766 -9.87 32.63 8.09
C LEU A 766 -11.06 32.47 9.04
#